data_d5890a55ec9855a3cbc58c3f5a3210ad
#
_entry.id   d5890a55ec9855a3cbc58c3f5a3210ad
#
_cell.length_a   1.000
_cell.length_b   1.000
_cell.length_c   1.000
_cell.angle_alpha   90.00
_cell.angle_beta   90.00
_cell.angle_gamma   90.00
#
_symmetry.space_group_name_H-M   'P 1'
#
loop_
_entity.id
_entity.type
_entity.pdbx_description
1 polymer ?
#
loop_
_entity_poly.entity_id
_entity_poly.type
_entity_poly.pdbx_seq_one_letter_code
_entity_poly.pdbx_strand_id
1 'polypeptide(L)'
;MRRKLLYVALLMLGMSCMPTHHIAAQNASSSYMEHLDRGVVALPAQGQGIFVSWRMLGTDSKDVCFDVERDGKVIASHIKATNYTDKDGSSSHTYRIIAYQEMPKADGIAHREVSQKVKPWADLYQSMPISRPKGGTTPDGRSYTYTPNDCSVGDVDGDGEYEIILKWDPSNSHDNSHNGYTGDVIFDCYKLSGKKLWRINLGKNIRAGAHYTQFLVYDFDGDGKAEMICKTSAGSKDGKEKFVNEVATDEDIRCLDNKADYRNGAGRVQTGPELLTVFNGKTGLAIHTIWYNPNRAFGVGRQVAEGESLKDGFPAYSSVWGDKGNYGNRGERYLAGVAFLDGKDHLPSAVMCRGYYTRSYLWAVDFDGKQLKTKWLHASMSPGTAYAQGAHSLAVGDVDGDGCDEITYGSAAINNDGTLLYSTGLGHGDAQHLGDLDPDRPGLEYFMVHEEYPYGSDLRDAKTGEILYRTLDRDDTGRGLAADIDANHRGYEMWSSDNPEVRDCKGNVIVEAKDAWKKRSGEKKKKQAPQQGDWNSNEKTTFRAVSPMPAMNFRIYWDGDLQDELLANGRAPHFPPYIQKWNGKEAVALPLSNGKQLFEMGHSVSCNWTKATPNLQADLFGDWREEVIYWDESDAAHLNIFTTNIPTDYRVPTLMHDHIYRMGVAWQNVGYNQPPHLGYYLPDKAEKVSGE
;
A
#
# COMPACT_ATOMS: atom_id res chain seq x y z
N MET A 1 33.20 63.73 51.17
CA MET A 1 32.22 64.34 50.27
C MET A 1 32.68 64.15 48.81
N ARG A 2 31.78 63.78 47.95
CA ARG A 2 31.86 63.60 46.49
C ARG A 2 32.38 62.24 46.01
N ARG A 3 31.39 61.43 45.64
CA ARG A 3 31.46 60.18 44.86
C ARG A 3 31.86 60.46 43.43
N LYS A 4 32.76 59.68 42.85
CA LYS A 4 32.96 59.57 41.39
C LYS A 4 32.50 58.16 40.98
N LEU A 5 31.50 58.13 40.08
CA LEU A 5 31.07 56.90 39.38
C LEU A 5 32.13 56.55 38.33
N LEU A 6 32.51 55.27 38.34
CA LEU A 6 33.27 54.65 37.23
C LEU A 6 32.30 53.81 36.42
N TYR A 7 32.13 54.11 35.13
CA TYR A 7 31.43 53.28 34.17
C TYR A 7 32.41 52.21 33.67
N VAL A 8 32.04 50.93 33.86
CA VAL A 8 32.68 49.80 33.18
C VAL A 8 31.77 49.38 32.05
N ALA A 9 32.24 49.51 30.80
CA ALA A 9 31.56 48.99 29.63
C ALA A 9 31.82 47.49 29.51
N LEU A 10 30.78 46.66 29.64
CA LEU A 10 30.83 45.23 29.36
C LEU A 10 30.53 45.02 27.88
N LEU A 11 31.52 44.56 27.10
CA LEU A 11 31.30 44.01 25.76
C LEU A 11 30.66 42.66 25.92
N MET A 12 29.37 42.54 25.57
CA MET A 12 28.73 41.25 25.32
C MET A 12 29.06 40.80 23.90
N LEU A 13 29.84 39.74 23.78
CA LEU A 13 29.85 38.91 22.55
C LEU A 13 28.51 38.18 22.47
N GLY A 14 27.66 38.65 21.55
CA GLY A 14 26.47 37.89 21.16
C GLY A 14 26.89 36.69 20.35
N MET A 15 26.90 35.48 20.96
CA MET A 15 26.75 34.25 20.22
C MET A 15 25.31 34.18 19.71
N SER A 16 25.14 34.41 18.41
CA SER A 16 23.89 34.14 17.74
C SER A 16 23.68 32.63 17.73
N CYS A 17 22.82 32.12 18.62
CA CYS A 17 22.17 30.83 18.44
C CYS A 17 21.33 30.91 17.16
N MET A 18 21.79 30.33 16.09
CA MET A 18 20.92 30.07 14.92
C MET A 18 19.89 29.03 15.35
N PRO A 19 18.62 29.27 15.08
CA PRO A 19 17.60 28.29 15.44
C PRO A 19 17.74 27.04 14.56
N THR A 20 17.89 25.90 15.20
CA THR A 20 17.88 24.57 14.58
C THR A 20 16.54 24.20 13.94
N HIS A 21 15.52 25.07 14.05
CA HIS A 21 14.19 24.85 13.48
C HIS A 21 14.11 24.95 11.95
N HIS A 22 15.03 25.67 11.29
CA HIS A 22 14.96 25.80 9.82
C HIS A 22 15.39 24.52 9.07
N ILE A 23 16.25 23.69 9.67
CA ILE A 23 16.71 22.45 9.02
C ILE A 23 15.64 21.35 9.16
N ALA A 24 14.96 21.28 10.31
CA ALA A 24 13.88 20.32 10.52
C ALA A 24 12.64 20.60 9.64
N ALA A 25 12.27 21.89 9.47
CA ALA A 25 11.15 22.27 8.62
C ALA A 25 11.43 22.03 7.11
N GLN A 26 12.69 22.17 6.67
CA GLN A 26 13.08 21.90 5.29
C GLN A 26 13.07 20.40 4.98
N ASN A 27 13.44 19.55 5.96
CA ASN A 27 13.40 18.10 5.81
C ASN A 27 11.97 17.54 5.91
N ALA A 28 11.10 18.11 6.74
CA ALA A 28 9.71 17.70 6.86
C ALA A 28 8.90 17.94 5.57
N SER A 29 9.16 19.05 4.88
CA SER A 29 8.50 19.31 3.59
C SER A 29 8.95 18.35 2.48
N SER A 30 10.14 17.78 2.57
CA SER A 30 10.63 16.76 1.63
C SER A 30 10.05 15.37 1.89
N SER A 31 9.63 15.06 3.11
CA SER A 31 9.04 13.75 3.43
C SER A 31 7.58 13.60 2.99
N TYR A 32 6.86 14.72 2.77
CA TYR A 32 5.49 14.70 2.24
C TYR A 32 5.43 14.47 0.73
N MET A 33 6.40 15.01 -0.03
CA MET A 33 6.63 14.70 -1.44
C MET A 33 8.04 14.13 -1.59
N GLU A 34 8.14 12.85 -1.86
CA GLU A 34 9.42 12.17 -2.01
C GLU A 34 10.26 12.79 -3.14
N HIS A 35 11.57 12.79 -2.98
CA HIS A 35 12.49 13.23 -4.01
C HIS A 35 12.67 12.13 -5.05
N LEU A 36 11.92 12.18 -6.15
CA LEU A 36 11.95 11.19 -7.21
C LEU A 36 12.78 11.64 -8.41
N ASP A 37 13.39 10.70 -9.10
CA ASP A 37 13.98 10.89 -10.41
C ASP A 37 12.89 11.04 -11.50
N ARG A 38 13.28 11.20 -12.78
CA ARG A 38 12.32 11.33 -13.89
C ARG A 38 11.66 10.02 -14.31
N GLY A 39 12.00 8.90 -13.72
CA GLY A 39 11.38 7.60 -13.98
C GLY A 39 11.31 7.22 -15.46
N VAL A 40 12.33 7.55 -16.26
CA VAL A 40 12.28 7.36 -17.71
C VAL A 40 12.19 5.89 -18.06
N VAL A 41 11.21 5.52 -18.88
CA VAL A 41 11.08 4.18 -19.44
C VAL A 41 10.97 4.26 -20.97
N ALA A 42 11.56 3.28 -21.66
CA ALA A 42 11.48 3.15 -23.10
C ALA A 42 11.01 1.72 -23.46
N LEU A 43 10.00 1.63 -24.34
CA LEU A 43 9.28 0.40 -24.67
C LEU A 43 9.13 0.24 -26.18
N PRO A 44 8.93 -0.98 -26.71
CA PRO A 44 8.44 -1.13 -28.06
C PRO A 44 7.13 -0.34 -28.25
N ALA A 45 7.04 0.50 -29.26
CA ALA A 45 5.81 1.23 -29.58
C ALA A 45 4.70 0.27 -30.04
N GLN A 46 3.43 0.70 -30.00
CA GLN A 46 2.32 -0.09 -30.56
C GLN A 46 2.45 -0.36 -32.08
N GLY A 47 3.21 0.47 -32.77
CA GLY A 47 3.56 0.33 -34.17
C GLY A 47 5.06 0.23 -34.37
N GLN A 48 5.61 1.05 -35.27
CA GLN A 48 7.04 1.11 -35.50
C GLN A 48 7.71 2.06 -34.49
N GLY A 49 8.89 1.65 -33.96
CA GLY A 49 9.76 2.51 -33.17
C GLY A 49 9.73 2.22 -31.67
N ILE A 50 10.09 3.22 -30.90
CA ILE A 50 10.17 3.16 -29.43
C ILE A 50 9.26 4.22 -28.82
N PHE A 51 8.43 3.82 -27.88
CA PHE A 51 7.66 4.68 -27.00
C PHE A 51 8.51 5.00 -25.77
N VAL A 52 8.60 6.28 -25.42
CA VAL A 52 9.35 6.77 -24.24
C VAL A 52 8.39 7.56 -23.39
N SER A 53 8.33 7.28 -22.07
CA SER A 53 7.54 8.05 -21.11
C SER A 53 8.39 8.41 -19.88
N TRP A 54 7.95 9.45 -19.14
CA TRP A 54 8.67 9.99 -17.99
C TRP A 54 7.77 10.76 -17.04
N ARG A 55 8.21 10.93 -15.80
CA ARG A 55 7.47 11.68 -14.78
C ARG A 55 7.49 13.18 -15.02
N MET A 56 6.33 13.80 -14.87
CA MET A 56 6.19 15.18 -14.40
C MET A 56 6.10 15.13 -12.87
N LEU A 57 6.94 15.90 -12.18
CA LEU A 57 6.95 15.92 -10.72
C LEU A 57 5.94 16.94 -10.19
N GLY A 58 5.36 16.69 -9.00
CA GLY A 58 4.50 17.66 -8.32
C GLY A 58 5.23 18.95 -7.93
N THR A 59 6.58 18.92 -7.89
CA THR A 59 7.46 20.06 -7.64
C THR A 59 7.83 20.83 -8.90
N ASP A 60 7.49 20.33 -10.09
CA ASP A 60 7.73 21.04 -11.34
C ASP A 60 6.87 22.29 -11.48
N SER A 61 7.37 23.28 -12.23
CA SER A 61 6.54 24.41 -12.61
C SER A 61 5.44 23.97 -13.59
N LYS A 62 4.33 24.71 -13.63
CA LYS A 62 3.25 24.44 -14.61
C LYS A 62 3.71 24.53 -16.07
N ASP A 63 4.78 25.29 -16.33
CA ASP A 63 5.33 25.49 -17.66
C ASP A 63 6.53 24.59 -17.97
N VAL A 64 6.77 23.55 -17.17
CA VAL A 64 7.85 22.60 -17.44
C VAL A 64 7.71 22.00 -18.84
N CYS A 65 8.82 21.98 -19.58
CA CYS A 65 8.93 21.34 -20.89
C CYS A 65 10.09 20.36 -20.87
N PHE A 66 10.09 19.48 -21.87
CA PHE A 66 11.05 18.38 -21.96
C PHE A 66 11.68 18.30 -23.33
N ASP A 67 12.98 17.97 -23.38
CA ASP A 67 13.63 17.46 -24.59
C ASP A 67 13.80 15.95 -24.47
N VAL A 68 13.57 15.25 -25.56
CA VAL A 68 13.87 13.81 -25.69
C VAL A 68 15.20 13.66 -26.43
N GLU A 69 16.16 13.01 -25.82
CA GLU A 69 17.47 12.72 -26.40
C GLU A 69 17.60 11.24 -26.73
N ARG A 70 18.01 10.93 -27.99
CA ARG A 70 18.40 9.60 -28.44
C ARG A 70 19.90 9.61 -28.75
N ASP A 71 20.69 8.75 -28.08
CA ASP A 71 22.15 8.58 -28.29
C ASP A 71 22.97 9.88 -28.23
N GLY A 72 22.56 10.82 -27.38
CA GLY A 72 23.23 12.12 -27.23
C GLY A 72 22.75 13.21 -28.18
N LYS A 73 21.73 12.92 -29.02
CA LYS A 73 21.13 13.90 -29.93
C LYS A 73 19.67 14.15 -29.56
N VAL A 74 19.28 15.39 -29.35
CA VAL A 74 17.88 15.79 -29.15
C VAL A 74 17.10 15.50 -30.42
N ILE A 75 16.01 14.74 -30.29
CA ILE A 75 15.09 14.31 -31.36
C ILE A 75 13.70 14.96 -31.26
N ALA A 76 13.31 15.41 -30.07
CA ALA A 76 12.16 16.27 -29.82
C ALA A 76 12.54 17.32 -28.77
N SER A 77 12.02 18.53 -28.88
CA SER A 77 12.47 19.66 -28.09
C SER A 77 11.30 20.50 -27.59
N HIS A 78 11.38 20.91 -26.31
CA HIS A 78 10.39 21.79 -25.65
C HIS A 78 8.95 21.26 -25.70
N ILE A 79 8.78 19.94 -25.65
CA ILE A 79 7.45 19.32 -25.62
C ILE A 79 6.89 19.38 -24.19
N LYS A 80 5.56 19.55 -24.09
CA LYS A 80 4.84 19.56 -22.82
C LYS A 80 4.35 18.15 -22.41
N ALA A 81 4.18 17.25 -23.39
CA ALA A 81 3.80 15.87 -23.12
C ALA A 81 4.83 15.16 -22.24
N THR A 82 4.38 14.14 -21.51
CA THR A 82 5.21 13.24 -20.71
C THR A 82 5.46 11.90 -21.38
N ASN A 83 5.16 11.82 -22.68
CA ASN A 83 5.44 10.66 -23.52
C ASN A 83 5.79 11.10 -24.94
N TYR A 84 6.53 10.24 -25.66
CA TYR A 84 6.95 10.48 -27.04
C TYR A 84 7.17 9.17 -27.79
N THR A 85 6.69 9.07 -29.03
CA THR A 85 6.95 7.92 -29.90
C THR A 85 8.02 8.25 -30.95
N ASP A 86 9.21 7.71 -30.74
CA ASP A 86 10.31 7.78 -31.73
C ASP A 86 10.14 6.70 -32.82
N LYS A 87 9.58 7.09 -33.95
CA LYS A 87 9.32 6.16 -35.09
C LYS A 87 10.59 5.56 -35.70
N ASP A 88 11.74 6.23 -35.55
CA ASP A 88 13.05 5.79 -36.02
C ASP A 88 13.82 5.06 -34.93
N GLY A 89 13.23 4.88 -33.75
CA GLY A 89 13.82 4.22 -32.61
C GLY A 89 13.99 2.72 -32.79
N SER A 90 14.97 2.14 -32.10
CA SER A 90 15.20 0.70 -32.04
C SER A 90 15.74 0.28 -30.68
N SER A 91 15.73 -1.01 -30.37
CA SER A 91 16.24 -1.58 -29.13
C SER A 91 17.75 -1.35 -28.89
N SER A 92 18.50 -0.91 -29.91
CA SER A 92 19.92 -0.58 -29.79
C SER A 92 20.19 0.83 -29.29
N HIS A 93 19.20 1.72 -29.32
CA HIS A 93 19.34 3.12 -28.93
C HIS A 93 19.27 3.29 -27.40
N THR A 94 19.70 4.44 -26.93
CA THR A 94 19.53 4.91 -25.55
C THR A 94 18.75 6.20 -25.52
N TYR A 95 17.94 6.37 -24.48
CA TYR A 95 17.09 7.54 -24.30
C TYR A 95 17.36 8.21 -22.95
N ARG A 96 17.18 9.52 -22.89
CA ARG A 96 17.07 10.29 -21.66
C ARG A 96 16.23 11.53 -21.89
N ILE A 97 15.75 12.12 -20.81
CA ILE A 97 14.93 13.32 -20.81
C ILE A 97 15.73 14.48 -20.22
N ILE A 98 15.52 15.66 -20.76
CA ILE A 98 16.03 16.90 -20.22
C ILE A 98 14.82 17.77 -19.88
N ALA A 99 14.58 18.03 -18.59
CA ALA A 99 13.52 18.89 -18.12
C ALA A 99 14.02 20.34 -18.02
N TYR A 100 13.21 21.27 -18.49
CA TYR A 100 13.47 22.70 -18.39
C TYR A 100 12.40 23.35 -17.52
N GLN A 101 12.82 24.05 -16.50
CA GLN A 101 11.94 24.87 -15.66
C GLN A 101 12.29 26.35 -15.87
N GLU A 102 11.30 27.14 -16.27
CA GLU A 102 11.46 28.60 -16.26
C GLU A 102 11.29 29.11 -14.83
N MET A 103 12.41 29.51 -14.20
CA MET A 103 12.34 30.15 -12.90
C MET A 103 11.84 31.61 -13.04
N PRO A 104 10.99 32.09 -12.11
CA PRO A 104 10.66 33.52 -12.06
C PRO A 104 11.97 34.31 -11.96
N LYS A 105 12.16 35.25 -12.87
CA LYS A 105 13.40 35.99 -13.11
C LYS A 105 13.94 36.71 -11.85
N ALA A 106 14.86 36.08 -11.13
CA ALA A 106 15.84 36.84 -10.35
C ALA A 106 17.21 36.86 -11.05
N ASP A 107 17.54 35.83 -11.86
CA ASP A 107 18.85 35.71 -12.52
C ASP A 107 18.78 35.14 -13.96
N GLY A 108 17.60 34.77 -14.45
CA GLY A 108 17.41 34.38 -15.86
C GLY A 108 18.01 33.02 -16.27
N ILE A 109 18.40 32.18 -15.31
CA ILE A 109 18.92 30.83 -15.58
C ILE A 109 17.76 29.85 -15.57
N ALA A 110 17.47 29.21 -16.70
CA ALA A 110 16.54 28.09 -16.75
C ALA A 110 17.14 26.92 -15.97
N HIS A 111 16.41 26.42 -14.97
CA HIS A 111 16.83 25.21 -14.27
C HIS A 111 16.72 24.02 -15.20
N ARG A 112 17.83 23.33 -15.44
CA ARG A 112 17.93 22.19 -16.35
C ARG A 112 18.26 20.93 -15.56
N GLU A 113 17.35 19.98 -15.59
CA GLU A 113 17.56 18.65 -15.02
C GLU A 113 17.72 17.62 -16.14
N VAL A 114 18.65 16.69 -15.98
CA VAL A 114 18.96 15.66 -16.98
C VAL A 114 18.81 14.28 -16.33
N SER A 115 17.89 13.46 -16.85
CA SER A 115 17.68 12.11 -16.35
C SER A 115 18.85 11.16 -16.65
N GLN A 116 18.85 10.03 -16.01
CA GLN A 116 19.71 8.91 -16.40
C GLN A 116 19.36 8.42 -17.82
N LYS A 117 20.28 7.71 -18.44
CA LYS A 117 20.07 7.08 -19.74
C LYS A 117 19.47 5.70 -19.56
N VAL A 118 18.39 5.42 -20.31
CA VAL A 118 17.72 4.12 -20.33
C VAL A 118 17.86 3.44 -21.70
N LYS A 119 17.81 2.12 -21.70
CA LYS A 119 17.66 1.30 -22.91
C LYS A 119 16.22 0.82 -23.03
N PRO A 120 15.69 0.66 -24.26
CA PRO A 120 14.38 0.07 -24.43
C PRO A 120 14.30 -1.34 -23.84
N TRP A 121 13.21 -1.60 -23.17
CA TRP A 121 12.85 -2.95 -22.74
C TRP A 121 12.58 -3.84 -23.97
N ALA A 122 12.67 -5.14 -23.76
CA ALA A 122 12.40 -6.10 -24.84
C ALA A 122 10.89 -6.26 -25.10
N ASP A 123 10.04 -5.98 -24.11
CA ASP A 123 8.59 -6.14 -24.16
C ASP A 123 7.91 -5.09 -23.25
N LEU A 124 6.61 -5.20 -23.03
CA LEU A 124 5.80 -4.32 -22.16
C LEU A 124 5.99 -4.64 -20.66
N TYR A 125 6.92 -5.47 -20.31
CA TYR A 125 7.29 -5.77 -18.95
C TYR A 125 8.78 -5.98 -18.79
N GLN A 126 9.27 -5.71 -17.59
CA GLN A 126 10.62 -6.08 -17.15
C GLN A 126 10.52 -7.27 -16.21
N SER A 127 11.20 -8.36 -16.55
CA SER A 127 11.32 -9.51 -15.66
C SER A 127 12.52 -9.30 -14.74
N MET A 128 12.25 -9.04 -13.47
CA MET A 128 13.24 -8.76 -12.44
C MET A 128 13.59 -10.05 -11.69
N PRO A 129 14.84 -10.54 -11.73
CA PRO A 129 15.24 -11.75 -11.02
C PRO A 129 15.25 -11.52 -9.50
N ILE A 130 14.70 -12.48 -8.75
CA ILE A 130 14.68 -12.48 -7.29
C ILE A 130 15.23 -13.78 -6.73
N SER A 131 15.74 -13.73 -5.49
CA SER A 131 16.39 -14.87 -4.84
C SER A 131 15.41 -15.64 -3.96
N ARG A 132 14.68 -16.62 -4.53
CA ARG A 132 13.73 -17.44 -3.77
C ARG A 132 14.35 -18.03 -2.52
N PRO A 133 13.74 -17.87 -1.32
CA PRO A 133 14.25 -18.50 -0.10
C PRO A 133 14.19 -20.02 -0.20
N LYS A 134 15.10 -20.69 0.50
CA LYS A 134 15.05 -22.16 0.63
C LYS A 134 13.85 -22.55 1.50
N GLY A 135 13.03 -23.46 1.00
CA GLY A 135 11.96 -24.06 1.79
C GLY A 135 12.48 -24.88 2.98
N GLY A 136 11.58 -25.38 3.79
CA GLY A 136 11.91 -26.13 5.01
C GLY A 136 10.87 -27.17 5.34
N THR A 137 10.94 -27.68 6.58
CA THR A 137 9.98 -28.61 7.15
C THR A 137 9.53 -28.11 8.51
N THR A 138 8.24 -28.07 8.74
CA THR A 138 7.64 -27.67 10.02
C THR A 138 7.69 -28.77 11.07
N PRO A 139 7.49 -28.47 12.37
CA PRO A 139 7.54 -29.49 13.45
C PRO A 139 6.60 -30.68 13.27
N ASP A 140 5.50 -30.51 12.55
CA ASP A 140 4.55 -31.58 12.21
C ASP A 140 4.97 -32.41 10.97
N GLY A 141 6.20 -32.19 10.45
CA GLY A 141 6.79 -32.97 9.37
C GLY A 141 6.37 -32.54 7.96
N ARG A 142 5.62 -31.42 7.80
CA ARG A 142 5.19 -30.93 6.48
C ARG A 142 6.27 -30.06 5.85
N SER A 143 6.63 -30.37 4.61
CA SER A 143 7.54 -29.53 3.83
C SER A 143 6.81 -28.33 3.24
N TYR A 144 7.53 -27.22 3.08
CA TYR A 144 7.03 -26.01 2.42
C TYR A 144 8.09 -25.36 1.53
N THR A 145 7.63 -24.58 0.60
CA THR A 145 8.42 -23.73 -0.29
C THR A 145 7.96 -22.29 -0.14
N TYR A 146 8.55 -21.35 -0.87
CA TYR A 146 8.16 -19.94 -0.86
C TYR A 146 7.66 -19.49 -2.23
N THR A 147 6.71 -18.55 -2.22
CA THR A 147 6.30 -17.78 -3.39
C THR A 147 6.37 -16.28 -3.05
N PRO A 148 6.62 -15.41 -4.04
CA PRO A 148 6.49 -13.96 -3.85
C PRO A 148 5.07 -13.59 -3.42
N ASN A 149 4.94 -12.64 -2.51
CA ASN A 149 3.68 -12.13 -2.00
C ASN A 149 3.66 -10.59 -2.11
N ASP A 150 3.07 -9.89 -1.15
CA ASP A 150 2.95 -8.45 -1.20
C ASP A 150 4.29 -7.74 -1.31
N CYS A 151 4.33 -6.69 -2.12
CA CYS A 151 5.42 -5.74 -2.18
C CYS A 151 5.01 -4.38 -1.60
N SER A 152 6.00 -3.60 -1.21
CA SER A 152 5.91 -2.16 -0.99
C SER A 152 7.16 -1.51 -1.56
N VAL A 153 7.12 -0.19 -1.76
CA VAL A 153 8.21 0.56 -2.37
C VAL A 153 8.60 1.79 -1.56
N GLY A 154 9.87 2.15 -1.64
CA GLY A 154 10.45 3.36 -1.11
C GLY A 154 11.84 3.55 -1.69
N ASP A 155 12.28 4.80 -1.83
CA ASP A 155 13.67 5.11 -2.13
C ASP A 155 14.50 4.88 -0.87
N VAL A 156 15.15 3.70 -0.77
CA VAL A 156 15.90 3.32 0.44
C VAL A 156 17.34 3.81 0.45
N ASP A 157 17.86 4.32 -0.67
CA ASP A 157 19.23 4.80 -0.75
C ASP A 157 19.41 6.24 -1.23
N GLY A 158 18.32 6.94 -1.53
CA GLY A 158 18.29 8.37 -1.80
C GLY A 158 18.70 8.73 -3.22
N ASP A 159 18.53 7.80 -4.18
CA ASP A 159 18.87 8.05 -5.58
C ASP A 159 17.68 8.47 -6.46
N GLY A 160 16.47 8.51 -5.88
CA GLY A 160 15.22 8.91 -6.54
C GLY A 160 14.51 7.78 -7.29
N GLU A 161 15.10 6.57 -7.35
CA GLU A 161 14.48 5.36 -7.87
C GLU A 161 13.92 4.53 -6.71
N TYR A 162 12.75 3.94 -6.88
CA TYR A 162 12.18 3.08 -5.83
C TYR A 162 12.85 1.72 -5.79
N GLU A 163 13.17 1.23 -4.58
CA GLU A 163 13.45 -0.17 -4.32
C GLU A 163 12.17 -0.91 -3.95
N ILE A 164 12.15 -2.20 -4.29
CA ILE A 164 11.03 -3.11 -3.98
C ILE A 164 11.38 -3.90 -2.72
N ILE A 165 10.53 -3.78 -1.70
CA ILE A 165 10.55 -4.65 -0.52
C ILE A 165 9.47 -5.72 -0.70
N LEU A 166 9.93 -6.96 -0.84
CA LEU A 166 9.11 -8.14 -1.11
C LEU A 166 8.94 -8.99 0.15
N LYS A 167 7.70 -9.29 0.52
CA LYS A 167 7.34 -10.31 1.49
C LYS A 167 7.23 -11.67 0.80
N TRP A 168 7.90 -12.68 1.33
CA TRP A 168 7.81 -14.05 0.89
C TRP A 168 6.78 -14.82 1.71
N ASP A 169 5.86 -15.51 1.02
CA ASP A 169 4.83 -16.34 1.65
C ASP A 169 5.21 -17.83 1.57
N PRO A 170 5.32 -18.53 2.71
CA PRO A 170 5.52 -19.97 2.69
C PRO A 170 4.23 -20.68 2.22
N SER A 171 4.36 -21.73 1.43
CA SER A 171 3.23 -22.47 0.85
C SER A 171 2.28 -23.09 1.88
N ASN A 172 2.65 -23.10 3.15
CA ASN A 172 1.86 -23.49 4.30
C ASN A 172 1.45 -22.30 5.18
N SER A 173 1.35 -21.10 4.62
CA SER A 173 0.72 -19.97 5.29
C SER A 173 -0.76 -20.24 5.58
N HIS A 174 -1.30 -19.62 6.61
CA HIS A 174 -2.67 -19.84 7.03
C HIS A 174 -3.41 -18.55 7.36
N ASP A 175 -4.69 -18.50 7.00
CA ASP A 175 -5.59 -17.51 7.59
C ASP A 175 -5.67 -17.69 9.12
N ASN A 176 -5.96 -16.61 9.83
CA ASN A 176 -6.08 -16.60 11.29
C ASN A 176 -7.16 -17.56 11.83
N SER A 177 -8.16 -17.88 11.00
CA SER A 177 -9.21 -18.85 11.34
C SER A 177 -8.73 -20.31 11.32
N HIS A 178 -7.59 -20.63 10.68
CA HIS A 178 -7.11 -22.01 10.50
C HIS A 178 -5.94 -22.34 11.43
N ASN A 179 -5.87 -23.61 11.88
CA ASN A 179 -4.71 -24.15 12.58
C ASN A 179 -3.63 -24.58 11.57
N GLY A 180 -2.41 -24.71 12.04
CA GLY A 180 -1.26 -25.26 11.30
C GLY A 180 0.02 -24.48 11.57
N TYR A 181 1.15 -25.17 11.50
CA TYR A 181 2.46 -24.54 11.50
C TYR A 181 2.72 -23.86 10.16
N THR A 182 3.45 -22.77 10.17
CA THR A 182 3.90 -22.07 8.95
C THR A 182 5.43 -22.04 8.89
N GLY A 183 5.96 -21.84 7.69
CA GLY A 183 7.33 -21.37 7.53
C GLY A 183 7.50 -19.95 8.08
N ASP A 184 8.74 -19.48 8.14
CA ASP A 184 9.07 -18.14 8.60
C ASP A 184 8.59 -17.09 7.58
N VAL A 185 8.20 -15.91 8.05
CA VAL A 185 8.02 -14.73 7.19
C VAL A 185 9.37 -14.15 6.86
N ILE A 186 9.64 -13.93 5.58
CA ILE A 186 10.90 -13.39 5.07
C ILE A 186 10.62 -12.13 4.25
N PHE A 187 11.46 -11.12 4.42
CA PHE A 187 11.49 -9.93 3.57
C PHE A 187 12.82 -9.83 2.83
N ASP A 188 12.76 -9.44 1.57
CA ASP A 188 13.92 -9.07 0.75
C ASP A 188 13.74 -7.64 0.22
N CYS A 189 14.83 -6.92 0.05
CA CYS A 189 14.86 -5.66 -0.66
C CYS A 189 15.67 -5.81 -1.95
N TYR A 190 15.13 -5.26 -3.05
CA TYR A 190 15.73 -5.31 -4.37
C TYR A 190 15.71 -3.94 -5.04
N LYS A 191 16.81 -3.60 -5.75
CA LYS A 191 16.75 -2.58 -6.80
C LYS A 191 15.98 -3.12 -8.01
N LEU A 192 15.41 -2.24 -8.84
CA LEU A 192 14.71 -2.61 -10.09
C LEU A 192 15.58 -3.47 -11.04
N SER A 193 16.89 -3.40 -10.91
CA SER A 193 17.82 -4.28 -11.63
C SER A 193 17.83 -5.75 -11.17
N GLY A 194 17.08 -6.09 -10.11
CA GLY A 194 17.11 -7.40 -9.45
C GLY A 194 18.28 -7.59 -8.47
N LYS A 195 19.08 -6.55 -8.23
CA LYS A 195 20.15 -6.61 -7.23
C LYS A 195 19.53 -6.64 -5.83
N LYS A 196 19.68 -7.77 -5.15
CA LYS A 196 19.26 -7.90 -3.75
C LYS A 196 20.17 -7.07 -2.83
N LEU A 197 19.59 -6.23 -1.99
CA LEU A 197 20.27 -5.44 -0.97
C LEU A 197 20.42 -6.23 0.33
N TRP A 198 19.33 -6.80 0.82
CA TRP A 198 19.30 -7.55 2.08
C TRP A 198 18.18 -8.59 2.13
N ARG A 199 18.21 -9.42 3.18
CA ARG A 199 17.14 -10.35 3.58
C ARG A 199 16.95 -10.28 5.09
N ILE A 200 15.70 -10.16 5.55
CA ILE A 200 15.26 -10.20 6.95
C ILE A 200 14.44 -11.48 7.15
N ASN A 201 14.66 -12.17 8.26
CA ASN A 201 13.89 -13.36 8.64
C ASN A 201 13.23 -13.12 10.00
N LEU A 202 11.89 -13.10 10.04
CA LEU A 202 11.13 -12.85 11.27
C LEU A 202 11.08 -14.05 12.23
N GLY A 203 11.55 -15.22 11.79
CA GLY A 203 11.65 -16.41 12.60
C GLY A 203 10.32 -17.06 12.95
N LYS A 204 10.40 -18.20 13.65
CA LYS A 204 9.30 -19.11 13.93
C LYS A 204 8.18 -18.55 14.83
N ASN A 205 8.44 -17.46 15.55
CA ASN A 205 7.49 -16.83 16.47
C ASN A 205 6.59 -15.76 15.82
N ILE A 206 6.78 -15.52 14.51
CA ILE A 206 5.86 -14.77 13.66
C ILE A 206 5.20 -15.76 12.69
N ARG A 207 3.89 -15.93 12.80
CA ARG A 207 3.12 -16.83 11.94
C ARG A 207 2.88 -16.19 10.58
N ALA A 208 2.95 -16.95 9.49
CA ALA A 208 2.68 -16.44 8.14
C ALA A 208 1.18 -16.52 7.79
N GLY A 209 0.72 -15.49 7.09
CA GLY A 209 -0.66 -15.32 6.60
C GLY A 209 -1.01 -13.84 6.44
N ALA A 210 -2.08 -13.52 5.75
CA ALA A 210 -2.45 -12.17 5.32
C ALA A 210 -2.58 -11.15 6.47
N HIS A 211 -2.95 -11.59 7.68
CA HIS A 211 -3.28 -10.68 8.78
C HIS A 211 -2.22 -10.61 9.89
N TYR A 212 -1.11 -11.36 9.78
CA TYR A 212 -0.14 -11.45 10.87
C TYR A 212 0.97 -10.41 10.83
N THR A 213 1.41 -10.03 9.62
CA THR A 213 2.59 -9.18 9.45
C THR A 213 2.33 -8.13 8.39
N GLN A 214 1.99 -6.94 8.83
CA GLN A 214 1.94 -5.73 8.02
C GLN A 214 3.30 -5.06 8.10
N PHE A 215 3.72 -4.43 7.02
CA PHE A 215 4.97 -3.69 6.97
C PHE A 215 4.79 -2.36 6.24
N LEU A 216 5.43 -1.34 6.75
CA LEU A 216 5.38 0.00 6.22
C LEU A 216 6.76 0.37 5.68
N VAL A 217 6.79 1.01 4.51
CA VAL A 217 8.00 1.50 3.87
C VAL A 217 7.80 2.97 3.54
N TYR A 218 8.52 3.82 4.24
CA TYR A 218 8.44 5.27 4.07
C TYR A 218 9.66 5.95 4.71
N ASP A 219 9.96 7.19 4.35
CA ASP A 219 10.96 8.02 5.02
C ASP A 219 10.35 8.57 6.33
N PHE A 220 10.60 7.86 7.44
CA PHE A 220 10.03 8.21 8.76
C PHE A 220 10.84 9.27 9.50
N ASP A 221 12.12 9.48 9.18
CA ASP A 221 12.97 10.46 9.87
C ASP A 221 13.35 11.67 9.03
N GLY A 222 12.89 11.73 7.77
CA GLY A 222 13.07 12.88 6.87
C GLY A 222 14.48 13.02 6.33
N ASP A 223 15.28 11.95 6.29
CA ASP A 223 16.63 11.97 5.74
C ASP A 223 16.67 11.77 4.22
N GLY A 224 15.50 11.59 3.58
CA GLY A 224 15.34 11.33 2.16
C GLY A 224 15.54 9.85 1.78
N LYS A 225 15.50 8.93 2.75
CA LYS A 225 15.60 7.48 2.52
C LYS A 225 14.59 6.73 3.36
N ALA A 226 13.87 5.82 2.71
CA ALA A 226 12.83 5.06 3.38
C ALA A 226 13.39 4.03 4.37
N GLU A 227 12.74 3.91 5.53
CA GLU A 227 12.86 2.80 6.48
C GLU A 227 11.79 1.75 6.23
N MET A 228 11.98 0.57 6.86
CA MET A 228 10.93 -0.42 7.00
C MET A 228 10.56 -0.61 8.47
N ILE A 229 9.26 -0.54 8.78
CA ILE A 229 8.72 -0.81 10.12
C ILE A 229 7.78 -2.01 10.05
N CYS A 230 7.99 -3.01 10.92
CA CYS A 230 7.06 -4.12 11.03
C CYS A 230 7.08 -4.77 12.43
N LYS A 231 6.04 -5.59 12.69
CA LYS A 231 5.97 -6.44 13.88
C LYS A 231 7.03 -7.54 13.83
N THR A 232 7.73 -7.73 14.96
CA THR A 232 8.76 -8.75 15.15
C THR A 232 8.54 -9.52 16.48
N SER A 233 9.43 -10.46 16.79
CA SER A 233 9.41 -11.23 18.04
C SER A 233 10.80 -11.70 18.41
N ALA A 234 10.95 -12.38 19.56
CA ALA A 234 12.16 -13.11 19.90
C ALA A 234 12.52 -14.11 18.79
N GLY A 235 13.77 -14.08 18.34
CA GLY A 235 14.29 -14.90 17.24
C GLY A 235 14.21 -14.25 15.86
N SER A 236 13.58 -13.09 15.70
CA SER A 236 13.63 -12.30 14.46
C SER A 236 15.04 -11.76 14.22
N LYS A 237 15.50 -11.78 12.98
CA LYS A 237 16.84 -11.38 12.56
C LYS A 237 16.80 -10.31 11.48
N ASP A 238 17.73 -9.39 11.56
CA ASP A 238 17.94 -8.30 10.61
C ASP A 238 18.71 -8.72 9.34
N GLY A 239 19.00 -7.78 8.45
CA GLY A 239 19.73 -7.98 7.20
C GLY A 239 21.18 -8.46 7.34
N LYS A 240 21.70 -8.55 8.55
CA LYS A 240 23.03 -9.08 8.90
C LYS A 240 22.97 -10.27 9.85
N GLU A 241 21.83 -10.96 9.92
CA GLU A 241 21.57 -12.12 10.76
C GLU A 241 21.71 -11.85 12.29
N LYS A 242 21.67 -10.57 12.74
CA LYS A 242 21.63 -10.21 14.13
C LYS A 242 20.19 -10.23 14.67
N PHE A 243 20.02 -10.58 15.94
CA PHE A 243 18.70 -10.57 16.54
C PHE A 243 18.21 -9.13 16.80
N VAL A 244 16.95 -8.85 16.44
CA VAL A 244 16.37 -7.50 16.56
C VAL A 244 16.23 -7.00 17.99
N ASN A 245 16.19 -7.89 18.98
CA ASN A 245 16.15 -7.50 20.40
C ASN A 245 17.47 -6.88 20.91
N GLU A 246 18.59 -7.08 20.19
CA GLU A 246 19.90 -6.53 20.58
C GLU A 246 19.95 -4.99 20.51
N VAL A 247 19.10 -4.37 19.67
CA VAL A 247 19.06 -2.91 19.48
C VAL A 247 18.03 -2.21 20.39
N ALA A 248 17.32 -2.95 21.24
CA ALA A 248 16.39 -2.37 22.20
C ALA A 248 17.12 -1.59 23.30
N THR A 249 16.52 -0.51 23.76
CA THR A 249 16.95 0.19 24.99
C THR A 249 16.43 -0.47 26.25
N ASP A 250 15.30 -1.18 26.15
CA ASP A 250 14.66 -1.94 27.24
C ASP A 250 15.44 -3.24 27.52
N GLU A 251 15.85 -3.44 28.78
CA GLU A 251 16.62 -4.61 29.21
C GLU A 251 15.81 -5.90 29.12
N ASP A 252 14.51 -5.86 29.41
CA ASP A 252 13.65 -7.05 29.32
C ASP A 252 13.56 -7.53 27.86
N ILE A 253 13.53 -6.63 26.88
CA ILE A 253 13.60 -6.99 25.47
C ILE A 253 14.97 -7.59 25.14
N ARG A 254 16.08 -6.99 25.59
CA ARG A 254 17.42 -7.50 25.31
C ARG A 254 17.66 -8.89 25.87
N CYS A 255 17.04 -9.20 27.01
CA CYS A 255 17.16 -10.48 27.68
C CYS A 255 16.25 -11.59 27.15
N LEU A 256 15.43 -11.34 26.10
CA LEU A 256 14.56 -12.35 25.53
C LEU A 256 15.34 -13.53 24.95
N ASP A 257 14.86 -14.75 25.19
CA ASP A 257 15.44 -15.98 24.64
C ASP A 257 15.09 -16.13 23.14
N ASN A 258 16.03 -15.81 22.28
CA ASN A 258 15.89 -15.93 20.82
C ASN A 258 15.76 -17.38 20.30
N LYS A 259 15.98 -18.39 21.16
CA LYS A 259 15.79 -19.81 20.81
C LYS A 259 14.41 -20.32 21.19
N ALA A 260 13.68 -19.60 22.05
CA ALA A 260 12.35 -19.99 22.51
C ALA A 260 11.40 -20.24 21.35
N ASP A 261 10.52 -21.21 21.51
CA ASP A 261 9.46 -21.53 20.57
C ASP A 261 8.10 -21.35 21.27
N TYR A 262 7.38 -20.30 20.89
CA TYR A 262 6.10 -19.95 21.45
C TYR A 262 4.91 -20.54 20.68
N ARG A 263 5.16 -21.37 19.67
CA ARG A 263 4.11 -22.05 18.90
C ARG A 263 3.50 -23.17 19.76
N ASN A 264 2.19 -23.22 19.84
CA ASN A 264 1.48 -24.32 20.47
C ASN A 264 1.33 -25.55 19.53
N GLY A 265 0.76 -26.64 20.04
CA GLY A 265 0.53 -27.85 19.24
C GLY A 265 -0.38 -27.69 18.03
N ALA A 266 -1.12 -26.57 17.93
CA ALA A 266 -1.93 -26.21 16.76
C ALA A 266 -1.16 -25.30 15.77
N GLY A 267 0.13 -25.06 16.00
CA GLY A 267 0.96 -24.17 15.17
C GLY A 267 0.68 -22.68 15.34
N ARG A 268 -0.04 -22.27 16.40
CA ARG A 268 -0.38 -20.88 16.69
C ARG A 268 0.58 -20.28 17.70
N VAL A 269 0.82 -18.97 17.57
CA VAL A 269 1.63 -18.19 18.52
C VAL A 269 0.67 -17.36 19.37
N GLN A 270 0.25 -17.90 20.51
CA GLN A 270 -0.71 -17.26 21.42
C GLN A 270 -0.09 -16.77 22.73
N THR A 271 1.18 -17.05 22.92
CA THR A 271 2.02 -16.58 24.03
C THR A 271 3.33 -16.04 23.47
N GLY A 272 4.15 -15.44 24.33
CA GLY A 272 5.44 -14.90 23.93
C GLY A 272 5.39 -13.41 23.59
N PRO A 273 6.59 -12.81 23.39
CA PRO A 273 6.73 -11.39 23.17
C PRO A 273 6.26 -10.97 21.78
N GLU A 274 5.71 -9.77 21.71
CA GLU A 274 5.45 -9.05 20.48
C GLU A 274 6.23 -7.76 20.50
N LEU A 275 6.99 -7.51 19.45
CA LEU A 275 7.86 -6.37 19.30
C LEU A 275 7.52 -5.58 18.05
N LEU A 276 7.90 -4.32 18.01
CA LEU A 276 7.93 -3.48 16.83
C LEU A 276 9.38 -3.09 16.56
N THR A 277 9.84 -3.27 15.33
CA THR A 277 11.21 -2.94 14.92
C THR A 277 11.20 -2.02 13.72
N VAL A 278 12.04 -0.99 13.76
CA VAL A 278 12.40 -0.18 12.59
C VAL A 278 13.75 -0.66 12.04
N PHE A 279 13.79 -0.80 10.71
CA PHE A 279 14.97 -1.25 9.97
C PHE A 279 15.42 -0.17 8.99
N ASN A 280 16.72 0.05 8.89
CA ASN A 280 17.29 0.89 7.85
C ASN A 280 17.02 0.30 6.46
N GLY A 281 16.36 1.05 5.59
CA GLY A 281 15.89 0.56 4.31
C GLY A 281 17.01 0.10 3.37
N LYS A 282 18.15 0.78 3.36
CA LYS A 282 19.29 0.44 2.48
C LYS A 282 20.01 -0.83 2.91
N THR A 283 20.10 -1.09 4.20
CA THR A 283 20.96 -2.16 4.76
C THR A 283 20.21 -3.31 5.40
N GLY A 284 18.92 -3.13 5.71
CA GLY A 284 18.11 -4.07 6.47
C GLY A 284 18.53 -4.22 7.93
N LEU A 285 19.43 -3.38 8.46
CA LEU A 285 19.85 -3.42 9.85
C LEU A 285 18.74 -2.93 10.76
N ALA A 286 18.46 -3.64 11.84
CA ALA A 286 17.59 -3.13 12.89
C ALA A 286 18.21 -1.89 13.55
N ILE A 287 17.43 -0.81 13.67
CA ILE A 287 17.84 0.45 14.30
C ILE A 287 17.35 0.48 15.74
N HIS A 288 16.07 0.23 15.96
CA HIS A 288 15.46 0.22 17.28
C HIS A 288 14.32 -0.78 17.37
N THR A 289 14.13 -1.35 18.56
CA THR A 289 13.06 -2.32 18.85
C THR A 289 12.39 -1.98 20.17
N ILE A 290 11.06 -1.96 20.18
CA ILE A 290 10.22 -1.71 21.36
C ILE A 290 9.14 -2.78 21.51
N TRP A 291 8.46 -2.82 22.66
CA TRP A 291 7.26 -3.64 22.83
C TRP A 291 6.15 -3.21 21.88
N TYR A 292 5.49 -4.16 21.22
CA TYR A 292 4.27 -3.89 20.46
C TYR A 292 3.13 -3.54 21.41
N ASN A 293 2.30 -2.55 21.09
CA ASN A 293 1.28 -2.08 22.00
C ASN A 293 -0.13 -2.08 21.34
N PRO A 294 -1.15 -2.79 21.90
CA PRO A 294 -1.11 -3.62 23.11
C PRO A 294 -0.43 -4.97 22.88
N ASN A 295 0.25 -5.48 23.88
CA ASN A 295 1.08 -6.68 23.82
C ASN A 295 0.46 -7.83 24.62
N ARG A 296 0.46 -9.04 24.09
CA ARG A 296 -0.04 -10.23 24.79
C ARG A 296 0.87 -10.68 25.94
N ALA A 297 2.14 -10.29 25.94
CA ALA A 297 3.06 -10.60 27.03
C ALA A 297 2.63 -10.00 28.38
N PHE A 298 1.90 -8.89 28.36
CA PHE A 298 1.35 -8.21 29.54
C PHE A 298 -0.15 -8.49 29.78
N GLY A 299 -0.69 -9.52 29.19
CA GLY A 299 -2.12 -9.83 29.17
C GLY A 299 -2.74 -9.49 27.81
N VAL A 300 -3.64 -10.36 27.35
CA VAL A 300 -4.19 -10.22 25.99
C VAL A 300 -4.86 -8.86 25.80
N GLY A 301 -4.31 -8.08 24.89
CA GLY A 301 -4.80 -6.74 24.57
C GLY A 301 -4.56 -5.70 25.70
N ARG A 302 -3.71 -5.99 26.69
CA ARG A 302 -3.32 -5.00 27.70
C ARG A 302 -2.24 -4.07 27.13
N GLN A 303 -2.35 -2.79 27.44
CA GLN A 303 -1.33 -1.80 27.10
C GLN A 303 -0.08 -2.01 27.94
N VAL A 304 1.08 -1.73 27.35
CA VAL A 304 2.35 -1.65 28.06
C VAL A 304 2.50 -0.23 28.61
N ALA A 305 2.54 -0.09 29.93
CA ALA A 305 2.81 1.20 30.55
C ALA A 305 4.30 1.55 30.47
N GLU A 306 4.60 2.85 30.45
CA GLU A 306 5.98 3.32 30.46
C GLU A 306 6.73 2.78 31.71
N GLY A 307 7.90 2.19 31.50
CA GLY A 307 8.71 1.58 32.56
C GLY A 307 8.19 0.23 33.09
N GLU A 308 7.14 -0.34 32.47
CA GLU A 308 6.66 -1.68 32.83
C GLU A 308 7.62 -2.76 32.30
N SER A 309 7.93 -3.75 33.15
CA SER A 309 8.79 -4.87 32.80
C SER A 309 8.05 -6.21 32.87
N LEU A 310 8.59 -7.23 32.18
CA LEU A 310 8.04 -8.59 32.16
C LEU A 310 8.53 -9.35 33.38
N LYS A 311 7.82 -9.26 34.54
CA LYS A 311 8.24 -9.87 35.80
C LYS A 311 7.81 -11.32 35.96
N ASP A 312 6.64 -11.70 35.48
CA ASP A 312 5.96 -12.96 35.81
C ASP A 312 5.79 -13.90 34.61
N GLY A 313 6.57 -13.70 33.55
CA GLY A 313 6.44 -14.47 32.32
C GLY A 313 5.23 -14.03 31.47
N PHE A 314 4.89 -14.85 30.45
CA PHE A 314 3.80 -14.55 29.53
C PHE A 314 2.48 -15.10 30.05
N PRO A 315 1.42 -14.27 30.18
CA PRO A 315 0.10 -14.76 30.57
C PRO A 315 -0.50 -15.64 29.46
N ALA A 316 -1.40 -16.53 29.84
CA ALA A 316 -2.15 -17.31 28.88
C ALA A 316 -3.00 -16.41 27.99
N TYR A 317 -3.07 -16.73 26.70
CA TYR A 317 -3.96 -16.07 25.76
C TYR A 317 -5.42 -16.24 26.24
N SER A 318 -6.20 -15.19 26.24
CA SER A 318 -7.58 -15.22 26.74
C SER A 318 -8.60 -14.95 25.62
N SER A 319 -9.86 -15.29 25.87
CA SER A 319 -10.96 -15.12 24.94
C SER A 319 -11.54 -13.69 24.89
N VAL A 320 -10.84 -12.71 25.41
CA VAL A 320 -11.30 -11.30 25.46
C VAL A 320 -11.58 -10.68 24.08
N TRP A 321 -11.02 -11.26 23.05
CA TRP A 321 -11.22 -10.87 21.64
C TRP A 321 -12.52 -11.42 21.02
N GLY A 322 -13.36 -12.12 21.81
CA GLY A 322 -14.58 -12.76 21.32
C GLY A 322 -14.37 -14.09 20.59
N ASP A 323 -13.12 -14.61 20.60
CA ASP A 323 -12.83 -15.94 20.10
C ASP A 323 -13.35 -17.01 21.07
N LYS A 324 -13.91 -18.10 20.54
CA LYS A 324 -14.28 -19.26 21.36
C LYS A 324 -13.03 -20.05 21.73
N GLY A 325 -12.84 -20.32 23.04
CA GLY A 325 -11.81 -21.25 23.51
C GLY A 325 -10.35 -20.82 23.26
N ASN A 326 -10.01 -19.56 23.43
CA ASN A 326 -8.65 -19.04 23.20
C ASN A 326 -8.08 -19.32 21.80
N TYR A 327 -8.92 -19.31 20.81
CA TYR A 327 -8.61 -19.72 19.47
C TYR A 327 -7.61 -18.76 18.76
N GLY A 328 -7.63 -17.45 19.08
CA GLY A 328 -6.69 -16.45 18.57
C GLY A 328 -6.97 -15.97 17.15
N ASN A 329 -8.16 -16.16 16.61
CA ASN A 329 -8.51 -15.64 15.29
C ASN A 329 -8.57 -14.10 15.30
N ARG A 330 -9.40 -13.53 16.19
CA ARG A 330 -9.70 -12.10 16.19
C ARG A 330 -8.59 -11.25 16.80
N GLY A 331 -7.92 -11.75 17.83
CA GLY A 331 -6.83 -11.04 18.51
C GLY A 331 -5.48 -11.06 17.78
N GLU A 332 -5.34 -11.85 16.72
CA GLU A 332 -4.13 -11.94 15.90
C GLU A 332 -4.31 -11.28 14.52
N ARG A 333 -5.17 -10.26 14.43
CA ARG A 333 -5.43 -9.49 13.22
C ARG A 333 -4.85 -8.10 13.36
N TYR A 334 -3.95 -7.75 12.45
CA TYR A 334 -3.17 -6.52 12.47
C TYR A 334 -3.38 -5.74 11.17
N LEU A 335 -3.42 -4.42 11.28
CA LEU A 335 -3.38 -3.48 10.16
C LEU A 335 -2.28 -2.46 10.45
N ALA A 336 -1.89 -1.68 9.43
CA ALA A 336 -0.94 -0.59 9.59
C ALA A 336 -1.10 0.47 8.51
N GLY A 337 -0.71 1.71 8.80
CA GLY A 337 -0.68 2.82 7.86
C GLY A 337 0.41 3.82 8.21
N VAL A 338 0.85 4.60 7.24
CA VAL A 338 1.67 5.80 7.42
C VAL A 338 0.74 6.99 7.52
N ALA A 339 0.94 7.90 8.47
CA ALA A 339 0.07 9.06 8.67
C ALA A 339 0.85 10.29 9.13
N PHE A 340 0.55 11.45 8.54
CA PHE A 340 1.08 12.76 8.93
C PHE A 340 0.20 13.40 10.00
N LEU A 341 0.24 12.84 11.21
CA LEU A 341 -0.63 13.18 12.33
C LEU A 341 -0.45 14.60 12.88
N ASP A 342 0.70 15.21 12.65
CA ASP A 342 0.99 16.61 12.99
C ASP A 342 0.99 17.52 11.76
N GLY A 343 0.50 17.02 10.61
CA GLY A 343 0.41 17.73 9.34
C GLY A 343 1.68 17.63 8.48
N LYS A 344 1.54 18.11 7.24
CA LYS A 344 2.53 17.95 6.15
C LYS A 344 3.91 18.55 6.40
N ASP A 345 4.04 19.47 7.35
CA ASP A 345 5.31 20.11 7.71
C ASP A 345 6.06 19.36 8.82
N HIS A 346 5.55 18.17 9.19
CA HIS A 346 6.10 17.30 10.21
C HIS A 346 6.45 15.92 9.65
N LEU A 347 7.18 15.12 10.42
CA LEU A 347 7.50 13.74 10.06
C LEU A 347 6.26 12.83 10.20
N PRO A 348 6.14 11.78 9.37
CA PRO A 348 5.05 10.84 9.50
C PRO A 348 5.21 9.90 10.68
N SER A 349 4.08 9.42 11.18
CA SER A 349 3.99 8.36 12.19
C SER A 349 3.66 7.03 11.54
N ALA A 350 4.14 5.93 12.13
CA ALA A 350 3.62 4.59 11.86
C ALA A 350 2.40 4.34 12.74
N VAL A 351 1.24 4.07 12.15
CA VAL A 351 0.02 3.69 12.88
C VAL A 351 -0.14 2.17 12.79
N MET A 352 0.12 1.49 13.92
CA MET A 352 0.04 0.03 14.02
C MET A 352 -1.26 -0.36 14.71
N CYS A 353 -2.03 -1.25 14.09
CA CYS A 353 -3.36 -1.59 14.58
C CYS A 353 -3.45 -3.05 15.01
N ARG A 354 -4.37 -3.34 15.95
CA ARG A 354 -4.68 -4.70 16.39
C ARG A 354 -6.16 -4.87 16.65
N GLY A 355 -6.78 -5.85 15.99
CA GLY A 355 -8.20 -6.21 16.12
C GLY A 355 -9.11 -5.28 15.34
N TYR A 356 -10.26 -5.81 14.89
CA TYR A 356 -11.30 -5.04 14.18
C TYR A 356 -12.70 -5.70 14.24
N TYR A 357 -12.80 -6.98 14.57
CA TYR A 357 -14.09 -7.67 14.75
C TYR A 357 -14.75 -7.41 16.11
N THR A 358 -13.97 -6.99 17.11
CA THR A 358 -14.42 -6.66 18.46
C THR A 358 -13.60 -5.49 18.97
N ARG A 359 -12.72 -5.68 19.93
CA ARG A 359 -11.79 -4.64 20.38
C ARG A 359 -10.91 -4.18 19.21
N SER A 360 -10.69 -2.87 19.16
CA SER A 360 -9.83 -2.24 18.17
C SER A 360 -8.84 -1.34 18.89
N TYR A 361 -7.56 -1.51 18.55
CA TYR A 361 -6.47 -0.68 19.05
C TYR A 361 -5.73 -0.10 17.86
N LEU A 362 -5.50 1.21 17.88
CA LEU A 362 -4.63 1.90 16.93
C LEU A 362 -3.53 2.59 17.72
N TRP A 363 -2.31 2.35 17.36
CA TRP A 363 -1.12 2.80 18.09
C TRP A 363 -0.21 3.60 17.15
N ALA A 364 -0.11 4.91 17.37
CA ALA A 364 0.78 5.79 16.63
C ALA A 364 2.18 5.80 17.27
N VAL A 365 3.18 5.67 16.43
CA VAL A 365 4.58 5.59 16.78
C VAL A 365 5.40 6.50 15.89
N ASP A 366 6.14 7.43 16.49
CA ASP A 366 7.09 8.29 15.79
C ASP A 366 8.47 7.65 15.76
N PHE A 367 9.24 7.93 14.72
CA PHE A 367 10.64 7.58 14.62
C PHE A 367 11.49 8.85 14.43
N ASP A 368 12.51 9.05 15.25
CA ASP A 368 13.36 10.25 15.26
C ASP A 368 14.75 10.02 14.63
N GLY A 369 14.89 8.99 13.79
CA GLY A 369 16.15 8.55 13.20
C GLY A 369 16.99 7.66 14.12
N LYS A 370 16.55 7.46 15.37
CA LYS A 370 17.26 6.65 16.38
C LYS A 370 16.34 5.75 17.19
N GLN A 371 15.18 6.26 17.58
CA GLN A 371 14.27 5.58 18.51
C GLN A 371 12.83 5.69 18.06
N LEU A 372 12.10 4.59 18.19
CA LEU A 372 10.65 4.55 18.13
C LEU A 372 10.08 5.07 19.45
N LYS A 373 9.07 5.94 19.38
CA LYS A 373 8.37 6.53 20.53
C LYS A 373 6.87 6.47 20.33
N THR A 374 6.13 6.01 21.33
CA THR A 374 4.67 6.09 21.30
C THR A 374 4.23 7.55 21.28
N LYS A 375 3.40 7.90 20.28
CA LYS A 375 2.71 9.18 20.21
C LYS A 375 1.39 9.12 20.99
N TRP A 376 0.50 8.21 20.60
CA TRP A 376 -0.75 7.92 21.29
C TRP A 376 -1.19 6.46 21.08
N LEU A 377 -2.15 6.01 21.88
CA LEU A 377 -2.82 4.72 21.73
C LEU A 377 -4.34 4.91 21.88
N HIS A 378 -5.07 4.71 20.80
CA HIS A 378 -6.53 4.59 20.80
C HIS A 378 -6.95 3.18 21.23
N ALA A 379 -7.96 3.07 22.08
CA ALA A 379 -8.50 1.79 22.53
C ALA A 379 -10.04 1.81 22.53
N SER A 380 -10.63 1.05 21.63
CA SER A 380 -12.07 0.85 21.53
C SER A 380 -12.44 -0.53 22.06
N MET A 381 -13.07 -0.58 23.24
CA MET A 381 -13.35 -1.82 23.95
C MET A 381 -14.83 -2.13 24.13
N SER A 382 -15.73 -1.25 23.68
CA SER A 382 -17.18 -1.37 23.85
C SER A 382 -17.95 -0.77 22.67
N PRO A 383 -19.21 -1.20 22.43
CA PRO A 383 -20.07 -0.59 21.41
C PRO A 383 -20.20 0.93 21.54
N GLY A 384 -20.41 1.61 20.43
CA GLY A 384 -20.48 3.07 20.34
C GLY A 384 -19.15 3.77 20.14
N THR A 385 -18.07 2.98 19.96
CA THR A 385 -16.72 3.43 19.60
C THR A 385 -16.30 2.77 18.29
N ALA A 386 -15.00 2.63 17.99
CA ALA A 386 -14.53 1.81 16.87
C ALA A 386 -14.59 0.29 17.14
N TYR A 387 -15.18 -0.14 18.28
CA TYR A 387 -15.40 -1.55 18.60
C TYR A 387 -16.29 -2.22 17.55
N ALA A 388 -15.80 -3.31 16.96
CA ALA A 388 -16.45 -4.07 15.89
C ALA A 388 -16.75 -3.27 14.60
N GLN A 389 -16.04 -2.17 14.37
CA GLN A 389 -16.26 -1.31 13.21
C GLN A 389 -15.14 -1.39 12.15
N GLY A 390 -13.99 -2.00 12.46
CA GLY A 390 -12.86 -2.01 11.54
C GLY A 390 -13.08 -2.92 10.32
N ALA A 391 -12.40 -2.60 9.21
CA ALA A 391 -12.38 -3.40 7.99
C ALA A 391 -11.16 -4.34 7.92
N HIS A 392 -11.01 -5.08 6.82
CA HIS A 392 -9.80 -5.85 6.53
C HIS A 392 -8.64 -5.02 5.97
N SER A 393 -8.82 -3.73 5.84
CA SER A 393 -7.80 -2.72 5.56
C SER A 393 -8.15 -1.40 6.26
N LEU A 394 -7.34 -0.38 6.08
CA LEU A 394 -7.59 0.98 6.53
C LEU A 394 -7.23 1.95 5.41
N ALA A 395 -7.62 3.21 5.54
CA ALA A 395 -7.06 4.28 4.72
C ALA A 395 -6.69 5.48 5.60
N VAL A 396 -5.81 6.32 5.08
CA VAL A 396 -5.25 7.47 5.77
C VAL A 396 -5.37 8.70 4.88
N GLY A 397 -5.76 9.82 5.45
CA GLY A 397 -5.80 11.11 4.78
C GLY A 397 -6.41 12.19 5.65
N ASP A 398 -6.16 13.45 5.29
CA ASP A 398 -6.77 14.63 5.89
C ASP A 398 -8.26 14.69 5.47
N VAL A 399 -9.13 13.99 6.21
CA VAL A 399 -10.56 13.89 5.85
C VAL A 399 -11.39 15.06 6.37
N ASP A 400 -10.88 15.78 7.37
CA ASP A 400 -11.64 16.90 7.96
C ASP A 400 -11.14 18.28 7.53
N GLY A 401 -10.00 18.34 6.82
CA GLY A 401 -9.45 19.54 6.21
C GLY A 401 -8.67 20.41 7.20
N ASP A 402 -8.16 19.84 8.30
CA ASP A 402 -7.37 20.54 9.29
C ASP A 402 -5.85 20.53 8.99
N GLY A 403 -5.45 19.77 7.97
CA GLY A 403 -4.07 19.64 7.50
C GLY A 403 -3.31 18.49 8.14
N CYS A 404 -3.95 17.67 8.98
CA CYS A 404 -3.42 16.46 9.58
C CYS A 404 -4.18 15.24 9.07
N ASP A 405 -3.56 14.05 9.13
CA ASP A 405 -4.20 12.83 8.66
C ASP A 405 -5.08 12.18 9.74
N GLU A 406 -6.25 11.73 9.35
CA GLU A 406 -7.11 10.81 10.07
C GLU A 406 -6.93 9.38 9.55
N ILE A 407 -7.39 8.43 10.36
CA ILE A 407 -7.39 7.01 10.01
C ILE A 407 -8.84 6.55 9.86
N THR A 408 -9.28 6.30 8.61
CA THR A 408 -10.54 5.63 8.36
C THR A 408 -10.38 4.14 8.62
N TYR A 409 -11.14 3.64 9.59
CA TYR A 409 -11.01 2.28 10.14
C TYR A 409 -12.33 1.52 9.97
N GLY A 410 -12.69 1.23 8.72
CA GLY A 410 -13.96 0.61 8.37
C GLY A 410 -15.14 1.53 8.63
N SER A 411 -16.08 1.12 9.48
CA SER A 411 -17.27 1.90 9.84
C SER A 411 -17.03 2.97 10.92
N ALA A 412 -15.77 3.26 11.25
CA ALA A 412 -15.35 4.32 12.16
C ALA A 412 -14.14 5.08 11.58
N ALA A 413 -13.87 6.26 12.11
CA ALA A 413 -12.64 7.01 11.87
C ALA A 413 -12.03 7.50 13.18
N ILE A 414 -10.70 7.57 13.22
CA ILE A 414 -9.91 8.03 14.35
C ILE A 414 -9.18 9.30 13.93
N ASN A 415 -9.30 10.33 14.75
CA ASN A 415 -8.69 11.62 14.53
C ASN A 415 -7.16 11.56 14.69
N ASN A 416 -6.45 12.54 14.15
CA ASN A 416 -4.99 12.67 14.20
C ASN A 416 -4.42 12.60 15.61
N ASP A 417 -5.18 13.03 16.64
CA ASP A 417 -4.79 12.98 18.05
C ASP A 417 -5.13 11.65 18.76
N GLY A 418 -5.67 10.66 18.03
CA GLY A 418 -6.07 9.36 18.56
C GLY A 418 -7.48 9.33 19.17
N THR A 419 -8.24 10.41 19.15
CA THR A 419 -9.65 10.42 19.58
C THR A 419 -10.55 9.83 18.48
N LEU A 420 -11.75 9.37 18.87
CA LEU A 420 -12.74 8.90 17.90
C LEU A 420 -13.30 10.10 17.13
N LEU A 421 -13.18 10.12 15.80
CA LEU A 421 -13.83 11.12 14.95
C LEU A 421 -15.31 10.82 14.81
N TYR A 422 -15.65 9.61 14.34
CA TYR A 422 -17.03 9.12 14.28
C TYR A 422 -17.09 7.58 14.31
N SER A 423 -18.29 7.05 14.53
CA SER A 423 -18.65 5.64 14.38
C SER A 423 -20.05 5.53 13.83
N THR A 424 -20.21 4.90 12.67
CA THR A 424 -21.53 4.74 12.02
C THR A 424 -22.35 3.61 12.63
N GLY A 425 -21.71 2.67 13.33
CA GLY A 425 -22.37 1.49 13.89
C GLY A 425 -22.75 0.43 12.87
N LEU A 426 -22.23 0.51 11.62
CA LEU A 426 -22.57 -0.41 10.53
C LEU A 426 -21.77 -1.72 10.57
N GLY A 427 -20.77 -1.81 11.47
CA GLY A 427 -20.02 -3.03 11.69
C GLY A 427 -18.86 -3.22 10.72
N HIS A 428 -18.31 -4.42 10.72
CA HIS A 428 -17.17 -4.86 9.95
C HIS A 428 -17.47 -5.03 8.46
N GLY A 429 -16.43 -4.95 7.60
CA GLY A 429 -16.52 -5.26 6.17
C GLY A 429 -15.19 -5.52 5.50
N ASP A 430 -15.23 -5.99 4.24
CA ASP A 430 -14.11 -6.60 3.54
C ASP A 430 -13.35 -5.64 2.59
N ALA A 431 -14.01 -4.61 2.05
CA ALA A 431 -13.42 -3.67 1.10
C ALA A 431 -13.83 -2.23 1.43
N GLN A 432 -12.92 -1.30 1.16
CA GLN A 432 -13.11 0.11 1.43
C GLN A 432 -12.25 0.97 0.49
N HIS A 433 -12.72 2.18 0.18
CA HIS A 433 -12.06 3.11 -0.73
C HIS A 433 -12.24 4.55 -0.21
N LEU A 434 -11.13 5.26 -0.04
CA LEU A 434 -11.08 6.67 0.34
C LEU A 434 -10.51 7.48 -0.83
N GLY A 435 -11.18 8.55 -1.22
CA GLY A 435 -10.73 9.46 -2.28
C GLY A 435 -11.72 10.59 -2.51
N ASP A 436 -11.45 11.47 -3.46
CA ASP A 436 -12.39 12.44 -4.01
C ASP A 436 -13.32 11.71 -5.00
N LEU A 437 -14.29 10.95 -4.43
CA LEU A 437 -15.17 10.08 -5.22
C LEU A 437 -16.37 10.82 -5.79
N ASP A 438 -16.78 11.93 -5.16
CA ASP A 438 -17.83 12.83 -5.62
C ASP A 438 -17.28 14.26 -5.78
N PRO A 439 -16.69 14.61 -6.93
CA PRO A 439 -16.01 15.90 -7.14
C PRO A 439 -16.92 17.12 -7.15
N ASP A 440 -18.24 16.95 -7.00
CA ASP A 440 -19.19 18.06 -6.80
C ASP A 440 -19.40 18.38 -5.32
N ARG A 441 -18.81 17.60 -4.40
CA ARG A 441 -18.80 17.82 -2.96
C ARG A 441 -17.42 18.27 -2.51
N PRO A 442 -17.32 19.15 -1.51
CA PRO A 442 -16.01 19.47 -0.93
C PRO A 442 -15.57 18.38 0.05
N GLY A 443 -14.31 17.98 -0.02
CA GLY A 443 -13.70 16.99 0.87
C GLY A 443 -13.57 15.62 0.22
N LEU A 444 -13.41 14.60 1.03
CA LEU A 444 -13.24 13.21 0.58
C LEU A 444 -14.49 12.38 0.93
N GLU A 445 -14.75 11.37 0.13
CA GLU A 445 -15.75 10.35 0.41
C GLU A 445 -15.09 9.01 0.72
N TYR A 446 -15.86 8.20 1.43
CA TYR A 446 -15.47 6.85 1.78
C TYR A 446 -16.55 5.84 1.39
N PHE A 447 -16.21 4.93 0.49
CA PHE A 447 -17.05 3.81 0.09
C PHE A 447 -16.65 2.55 0.83
N MET A 448 -17.63 1.78 1.34
CA MET A 448 -17.38 0.54 2.07
C MET A 448 -18.47 -0.50 1.80
N VAL A 449 -18.09 -1.80 1.84
CA VAL A 449 -19.01 -2.94 1.86
C VAL A 449 -19.05 -3.57 3.24
N HIS A 450 -20.19 -4.20 3.63
CA HIS A 450 -20.44 -4.70 4.99
C HIS A 450 -20.66 -6.20 5.05
N GLU A 451 -19.95 -6.87 5.99
CA GLU A 451 -20.12 -8.29 6.33
C GLU A 451 -21.25 -8.51 7.33
N GLU A 452 -21.66 -7.47 8.07
CA GLU A 452 -22.67 -7.58 9.14
C GLU A 452 -24.03 -6.99 8.70
N TYR A 453 -25.11 -7.56 9.30
CA TYR A 453 -26.47 -7.08 9.03
C TYR A 453 -26.61 -5.57 9.35
N PRO A 454 -27.24 -4.79 8.43
CA PRO A 454 -28.07 -5.19 7.27
C PRO A 454 -27.30 -5.38 5.95
N TYR A 455 -25.98 -5.67 5.99
CA TYR A 455 -25.14 -5.95 4.81
C TYR A 455 -25.15 -4.83 3.74
N GLY A 456 -24.63 -5.10 2.54
CA GLY A 456 -24.62 -4.16 1.43
C GLY A 456 -23.42 -3.21 1.44
N SER A 457 -23.62 -1.99 0.96
CA SER A 457 -22.56 -1.00 0.87
C SER A 457 -23.09 0.41 1.15
N ASP A 458 -22.19 1.33 1.50
CA ASP A 458 -22.50 2.76 1.62
C ASP A 458 -21.39 3.63 1.05
N LEU A 459 -21.79 4.80 0.55
CA LEU A 459 -20.93 5.95 0.34
C LEU A 459 -21.23 6.98 1.43
N ARG A 460 -20.20 7.50 2.06
CA ARG A 460 -20.30 8.47 3.16
C ARG A 460 -19.33 9.62 2.99
N ASP A 461 -19.69 10.74 3.59
CA ASP A 461 -18.78 11.85 3.83
C ASP A 461 -17.67 11.38 4.79
N ALA A 462 -16.39 11.45 4.37
CA ALA A 462 -15.29 10.89 5.14
C ALA A 462 -14.98 11.67 6.42
N LYS A 463 -15.34 12.97 6.48
CA LYS A 463 -15.18 13.85 7.65
C LYS A 463 -16.17 13.54 8.76
N THR A 464 -17.43 13.35 8.40
CA THR A 464 -18.55 13.32 9.37
C THR A 464 -19.11 11.92 9.60
N GLY A 465 -18.86 10.99 8.67
CA GLY A 465 -19.50 9.67 8.65
C GLY A 465 -20.96 9.72 8.19
N GLU A 466 -21.47 10.86 7.71
CA GLU A 466 -22.81 10.99 7.15
C GLU A 466 -22.97 10.10 5.92
N ILE A 467 -23.98 9.23 5.94
CA ILE A 467 -24.28 8.31 4.83
C ILE A 467 -24.94 9.09 3.71
N LEU A 468 -24.29 9.22 2.56
CA LEU A 468 -24.78 9.89 1.36
C LEU A 468 -25.80 9.02 0.62
N TYR A 469 -25.47 7.76 0.43
CA TYR A 469 -26.42 6.72 0.02
C TYR A 469 -25.99 5.34 0.52
N ARG A 470 -26.93 4.40 0.51
CA ARG A 470 -26.70 3.04 0.96
C ARG A 470 -27.45 2.02 0.10
N THR A 471 -26.80 0.91 -0.18
CA THR A 471 -27.45 -0.30 -0.71
C THR A 471 -27.62 -1.31 0.41
N LEU A 472 -28.67 -2.12 0.32
CA LEU A 472 -28.94 -3.21 1.27
C LEU A 472 -28.80 -4.53 0.55
N ASP A 473 -28.28 -5.52 1.26
CA ASP A 473 -28.11 -6.87 0.75
C ASP A 473 -28.69 -7.92 1.70
N ARG A 474 -28.67 -9.19 1.28
CA ARG A 474 -29.27 -10.31 2.02
C ARG A 474 -28.24 -11.17 2.76
N ASP A 475 -26.97 -10.99 2.43
CA ASP A 475 -25.88 -11.78 2.95
C ASP A 475 -24.60 -10.93 2.98
N ASP A 476 -23.55 -11.46 3.56
CA ASP A 476 -22.20 -10.91 3.61
C ASP A 476 -21.75 -10.39 2.23
N THR A 477 -21.44 -9.08 2.16
CA THR A 477 -20.95 -8.41 0.96
C THR A 477 -19.43 -8.37 0.99
N GLY A 478 -18.81 -9.44 0.49
CA GLY A 478 -17.37 -9.68 0.62
C GLY A 478 -16.48 -8.93 -0.38
N ARG A 479 -17.02 -8.12 -1.30
CA ARG A 479 -16.29 -7.35 -2.32
C ARG A 479 -17.07 -6.13 -2.77
N GLY A 480 -16.33 -5.06 -3.10
CA GLY A 480 -16.84 -3.87 -3.75
C GLY A 480 -15.69 -3.04 -4.27
N LEU A 481 -15.96 -2.17 -5.23
CA LEU A 481 -14.99 -1.26 -5.81
C LEU A 481 -15.64 0.09 -6.09
N ALA A 482 -14.86 1.15 -5.94
CA ALA A 482 -15.11 2.48 -6.47
C ALA A 482 -14.09 2.76 -7.57
N ALA A 483 -14.53 3.17 -8.76
CA ALA A 483 -13.67 3.52 -9.88
C ALA A 483 -14.39 4.47 -10.85
N ASP A 484 -13.70 5.44 -11.42
CA ASP A 484 -14.22 6.34 -12.46
C ASP A 484 -14.18 5.65 -13.81
N ILE A 485 -15.24 4.87 -14.14
CA ILE A 485 -15.24 4.03 -15.34
C ILE A 485 -16.10 4.58 -16.49
N ASP A 486 -16.99 5.54 -16.25
CA ASP A 486 -17.93 6.03 -17.25
C ASP A 486 -17.84 7.55 -17.43
N ALA A 487 -17.17 8.00 -18.48
CA ALA A 487 -16.99 9.41 -18.82
C ALA A 487 -18.33 10.23 -18.98
N ASN A 488 -19.49 9.56 -19.03
CA ASN A 488 -20.79 10.23 -19.08
C ASN A 488 -21.31 10.64 -17.70
N HIS A 489 -20.70 10.14 -16.62
CA HIS A 489 -21.03 10.46 -15.25
C HIS A 489 -19.82 11.09 -14.59
N ARG A 490 -19.98 12.27 -14.01
CA ARG A 490 -18.88 12.94 -13.31
C ARG A 490 -18.73 12.35 -11.91
N GLY A 491 -17.53 11.88 -11.58
CA GLY A 491 -17.18 11.21 -10.34
C GLY A 491 -17.10 9.70 -10.51
N TYR A 492 -16.94 9.00 -9.43
CA TYR A 492 -16.70 7.56 -9.43
C TYR A 492 -17.99 6.75 -9.50
N GLU A 493 -17.93 5.59 -10.13
CA GLU A 493 -18.95 4.55 -10.01
C GLU A 493 -18.58 3.56 -8.91
N MET A 494 -19.63 2.98 -8.28
CA MET A 494 -19.49 2.00 -7.21
C MET A 494 -20.39 0.80 -7.44
N TRP A 495 -19.89 -0.37 -7.10
CA TRP A 495 -20.61 -1.64 -7.15
C TRP A 495 -20.06 -2.65 -6.16
N SER A 496 -20.84 -3.70 -5.86
CA SER A 496 -20.48 -4.73 -4.89
C SER A 496 -20.88 -6.14 -5.33
N SER A 497 -20.33 -7.15 -4.66
CA SER A 497 -20.46 -8.56 -5.06
C SER A 497 -21.87 -9.11 -5.03
N ASP A 498 -22.72 -8.60 -4.18
CA ASP A 498 -24.05 -9.16 -3.92
C ASP A 498 -25.18 -8.27 -4.42
N ASN A 499 -24.89 -7.00 -4.73
CA ASN A 499 -25.78 -6.11 -5.43
C ASN A 499 -25.34 -5.95 -6.89
N PRO A 500 -26.09 -6.48 -7.90
CA PRO A 500 -25.70 -6.42 -9.30
C PRO A 500 -26.03 -5.07 -9.98
N GLU A 501 -25.84 -3.97 -9.27
CA GLU A 501 -26.04 -2.60 -9.76
C GLU A 501 -24.72 -1.85 -9.79
N VAL A 502 -24.45 -1.12 -10.85
CA VAL A 502 -23.43 -0.08 -10.89
C VAL A 502 -24.12 1.26 -10.64
N ARG A 503 -23.63 2.01 -9.67
CA ARG A 503 -24.18 3.31 -9.28
C ARG A 503 -23.16 4.41 -9.46
N ASP A 504 -23.64 5.60 -9.85
CA ASP A 504 -22.82 6.81 -9.82
C ASP A 504 -22.58 7.28 -8.36
N CYS A 505 -21.73 8.27 -8.19
CA CYS A 505 -21.42 8.86 -6.88
C CYS A 505 -22.60 9.56 -6.20
N LYS A 506 -23.71 9.80 -6.89
CA LYS A 506 -24.97 10.32 -6.34
C LYS A 506 -25.94 9.20 -5.92
N GLY A 507 -25.57 7.93 -6.12
CA GLY A 507 -26.38 6.76 -5.82
C GLY A 507 -27.40 6.38 -6.89
N ASN A 508 -27.38 7.01 -8.07
CA ASN A 508 -28.26 6.63 -9.17
C ASN A 508 -27.76 5.35 -9.84
N VAL A 509 -28.68 4.45 -10.14
CA VAL A 509 -28.36 3.21 -10.87
C VAL A 509 -28.12 3.54 -12.33
N ILE A 510 -26.92 3.26 -12.83
CA ILE A 510 -26.57 3.40 -14.27
C ILE A 510 -26.67 2.09 -15.01
N VAL A 511 -26.45 0.95 -14.34
CA VAL A 511 -26.62 -0.40 -14.90
C VAL A 511 -27.23 -1.35 -13.88
N GLU A 512 -28.28 -2.07 -14.30
CA GLU A 512 -28.88 -3.16 -13.54
C GLU A 512 -28.58 -4.51 -14.23
N ALA A 513 -28.02 -5.46 -13.50
CA ALA A 513 -27.84 -6.82 -13.98
C ALA A 513 -29.01 -7.71 -13.57
N LYS A 514 -30.17 -7.51 -14.18
CA LYS A 514 -31.46 -8.21 -13.83
C LYS A 514 -31.41 -9.73 -13.88
N ASP A 515 -30.48 -10.34 -14.59
CA ASP A 515 -30.41 -11.79 -14.79
C ASP A 515 -29.40 -12.52 -13.91
N ALA A 516 -28.50 -11.83 -13.21
CA ALA A 516 -27.51 -12.42 -12.33
C ALA A 516 -28.17 -13.06 -11.08
N TRP A 517 -29.26 -12.49 -10.59
CA TRP A 517 -30.00 -12.97 -9.42
C TRP A 517 -30.82 -14.24 -9.64
N LYS A 518 -31.36 -14.44 -10.83
CA LYS A 518 -32.21 -15.60 -11.13
C LYS A 518 -31.46 -16.93 -11.11
N LYS A 519 -30.14 -16.92 -11.31
CA LYS A 519 -29.32 -18.15 -11.30
C LYS A 519 -28.82 -18.55 -9.92
N ARG A 520 -28.63 -17.61 -8.98
CA ARG A 520 -28.19 -17.92 -7.60
C ARG A 520 -29.31 -18.47 -6.71
N SER A 521 -30.56 -18.04 -6.90
CA SER A 521 -31.70 -18.51 -6.11
C SER A 521 -32.15 -19.94 -6.37
N GLY A 522 -31.66 -20.57 -7.44
CA GLY A 522 -32.04 -21.98 -7.83
C GLY A 522 -31.12 -23.08 -7.31
N GLU A 523 -29.92 -22.75 -6.81
CA GLU A 523 -28.96 -23.75 -6.35
C GLU A 523 -28.51 -23.51 -4.91
N LYS A 524 -29.38 -23.82 -3.94
CA LYS A 524 -28.93 -24.15 -2.58
C LYS A 524 -28.22 -25.52 -2.59
N LYS A 525 -27.00 -25.59 -3.14
CA LYS A 525 -26.09 -26.66 -2.75
C LYS A 525 -25.59 -26.35 -1.35
N LYS A 526 -25.93 -27.23 -0.39
CA LYS A 526 -25.31 -27.21 0.94
C LYS A 526 -23.80 -27.07 0.77
N LYS A 527 -23.23 -26.00 1.27
CA LYS A 527 -21.78 -25.88 1.42
C LYS A 527 -21.33 -27.02 2.33
N GLN A 528 -20.80 -28.09 1.77
CA GLN A 528 -19.91 -28.96 2.52
C GLN A 528 -18.65 -28.12 2.77
N ALA A 529 -18.28 -28.00 4.04
CA ALA A 529 -17.00 -27.40 4.39
C ALA A 529 -15.90 -28.14 3.61
N PRO A 530 -14.92 -27.42 3.02
CA PRO A 530 -13.81 -28.06 2.35
C PRO A 530 -13.12 -28.97 3.34
N GLN A 531 -13.06 -30.26 3.05
CA GLN A 531 -12.27 -31.21 3.83
C GLN A 531 -10.80 -30.86 3.59
N GLN A 532 -10.04 -30.79 4.68
CA GLN A 532 -8.61 -30.55 4.70
C GLN A 532 -7.92 -31.59 3.79
N GLY A 533 -7.32 -31.15 2.69
CA GLY A 533 -6.48 -31.99 1.84
C GLY A 533 -6.75 -32.01 0.33
N ASP A 534 -7.81 -31.41 -0.17
CA ASP A 534 -8.17 -31.48 -1.61
C ASP A 534 -7.82 -30.20 -2.38
N TRP A 535 -6.54 -29.80 -2.33
CA TRP A 535 -6.02 -28.68 -3.12
C TRP A 535 -5.63 -29.08 -4.55
N ASN A 536 -5.80 -30.36 -4.93
CA ASN A 536 -5.45 -30.92 -6.24
C ASN A 536 -6.68 -31.35 -7.07
N SER A 537 -7.86 -30.83 -6.83
CA SER A 537 -8.97 -31.14 -7.73
C SER A 537 -8.78 -30.38 -9.05
N ASN A 538 -8.41 -31.11 -10.09
CA ASN A 538 -8.45 -30.71 -11.51
C ASN A 538 -9.88 -30.44 -12.01
N GLU A 539 -10.75 -29.85 -11.22
CA GLU A 539 -12.01 -29.34 -11.75
C GLU A 539 -11.71 -28.06 -12.53
N LYS A 540 -11.61 -28.24 -13.85
CA LYS A 540 -11.77 -27.16 -14.82
C LYS A 540 -13.10 -26.45 -14.54
N THR A 541 -13.11 -25.50 -13.63
CA THR A 541 -14.17 -24.52 -13.55
C THR A 541 -14.07 -23.71 -14.84
N THR A 542 -14.82 -24.14 -15.85
CA THR A 542 -15.07 -23.31 -17.03
C THR A 542 -15.54 -21.96 -16.51
N PHE A 543 -14.72 -20.95 -16.72
CA PHE A 543 -15.09 -19.56 -16.53
C PHE A 543 -16.40 -19.35 -17.29
N ARG A 544 -17.50 -19.17 -16.58
CA ARG A 544 -18.63 -18.47 -17.16
C ARG A 544 -18.23 -17.01 -17.24
N ALA A 545 -17.64 -16.64 -18.38
CA ALA A 545 -17.67 -15.28 -18.83
C ALA A 545 -19.11 -14.78 -18.74
N VAL A 546 -19.24 -13.53 -18.30
CA VAL A 546 -20.42 -12.71 -18.44
C VAL A 546 -21.38 -12.73 -17.26
N SER A 547 -20.96 -12.12 -16.18
CA SER A 547 -21.81 -11.11 -15.54
C SER A 547 -21.57 -9.81 -16.32
N PRO A 548 -22.57 -8.99 -16.67
CA PRO A 548 -22.33 -7.62 -17.14
C PRO A 548 -21.67 -6.73 -16.09
N MET A 549 -21.53 -7.23 -14.86
CA MET A 549 -20.87 -6.54 -13.77
C MET A 549 -19.37 -6.46 -14.00
N PRO A 550 -18.80 -5.27 -13.86
CA PRO A 550 -17.37 -5.07 -13.97
C PRO A 550 -16.61 -5.84 -12.89
N ALA A 551 -15.34 -6.15 -13.14
CA ALA A 551 -14.45 -6.70 -12.12
C ALA A 551 -14.38 -5.76 -10.91
N MET A 552 -14.13 -6.31 -9.72
CA MET A 552 -14.15 -5.54 -8.47
C MET A 552 -12.94 -5.82 -7.59
N ASN A 553 -11.80 -6.15 -8.21
CA ASN A 553 -10.56 -6.35 -7.48
C ASN A 553 -9.77 -5.05 -7.34
N PHE A 554 -9.36 -4.47 -8.49
CA PHE A 554 -8.57 -3.24 -8.53
C PHE A 554 -9.04 -2.37 -9.69
N ARG A 555 -8.94 -1.05 -9.54
CA ARG A 555 -8.94 -0.08 -10.61
C ARG A 555 -7.50 0.18 -11.05
N ILE A 556 -7.24 0.68 -12.22
CA ILE A 556 -5.90 1.05 -12.71
C ILE A 556 -6.00 2.11 -13.80
N TYR A 557 -5.13 3.11 -13.79
CA TYR A 557 -4.95 4.01 -14.92
C TYR A 557 -4.01 3.37 -15.96
N TRP A 558 -4.54 2.99 -17.12
CA TRP A 558 -3.78 2.23 -18.10
C TRP A 558 -3.75 2.83 -19.49
N ASP A 559 -4.90 3.09 -20.13
CA ASP A 559 -4.96 3.52 -21.54
C ASP A 559 -4.81 5.04 -21.74
N GLY A 560 -4.87 5.82 -20.67
CA GLY A 560 -4.54 7.24 -20.68
C GLY A 560 -5.65 8.15 -21.17
N ASP A 561 -6.92 7.74 -21.10
CA ASP A 561 -8.09 8.54 -21.42
C ASP A 561 -8.74 9.25 -20.22
N LEU A 562 -8.13 9.14 -19.02
CA LEU A 562 -8.51 9.68 -17.71
C LEU A 562 -9.56 8.86 -16.95
N GLN A 563 -10.20 7.85 -17.54
CA GLN A 563 -11.03 6.90 -16.82
C GLN A 563 -10.19 5.73 -16.29
N ASP A 564 -10.69 5.09 -15.24
CA ASP A 564 -10.11 3.86 -14.73
C ASP A 564 -10.39 2.66 -15.65
N GLU A 565 -9.40 1.82 -15.87
CA GLU A 565 -9.58 0.44 -16.23
C GLU A 565 -9.71 -0.43 -14.99
N LEU A 566 -10.19 -1.67 -15.20
CA LEU A 566 -10.39 -2.65 -14.13
C LEU A 566 -9.37 -3.76 -14.27
N LEU A 567 -8.53 -3.89 -13.27
CA LEU A 567 -7.56 -4.96 -13.16
C LEU A 567 -8.26 -6.18 -12.56
N ALA A 568 -8.59 -7.13 -13.41
CA ALA A 568 -9.26 -8.36 -13.03
C ALA A 568 -8.23 -9.47 -12.79
N ASN A 569 -8.33 -10.10 -11.65
CA ASN A 569 -7.50 -11.25 -11.33
C ASN A 569 -8.37 -12.49 -11.33
N GLY A 570 -8.09 -13.44 -12.22
CA GLY A 570 -8.71 -14.74 -12.16
C GLY A 570 -8.40 -15.40 -10.82
N ARG A 571 -9.26 -16.29 -10.33
CA ARG A 571 -8.96 -17.03 -9.10
C ARG A 571 -7.68 -17.82 -9.27
N ALA A 572 -6.67 -17.50 -8.45
CA ALA A 572 -5.43 -18.24 -8.41
C ALA A 572 -5.65 -19.69 -7.93
N PRO A 573 -4.78 -20.66 -8.30
CA PRO A 573 -3.66 -20.52 -9.22
C PRO A 573 -4.09 -20.81 -10.67
N HIS A 574 -3.34 -20.34 -11.66
CA HIS A 574 -3.45 -20.71 -13.10
C HIS A 574 -4.36 -19.86 -13.99
N PHE A 575 -4.93 -18.75 -13.50
CA PHE A 575 -5.58 -17.79 -14.39
C PHE A 575 -4.79 -16.50 -14.42
N PRO A 576 -4.23 -16.13 -15.59
CA PRO A 576 -3.51 -14.87 -15.71
C PRO A 576 -4.46 -13.69 -15.42
N PRO A 577 -3.97 -12.64 -14.80
CA PRO A 577 -4.71 -11.39 -14.68
C PRO A 577 -5.00 -10.79 -16.05
N TYR A 578 -6.00 -9.89 -16.13
CA TYR A 578 -6.34 -9.17 -17.35
C TYR A 578 -6.94 -7.80 -17.02
N ILE A 579 -6.91 -6.88 -17.99
CA ILE A 579 -7.49 -5.56 -17.87
C ILE A 579 -8.83 -5.51 -18.61
N GLN A 580 -9.84 -4.89 -18.00
CA GLN A 580 -11.13 -4.59 -18.62
C GLN A 580 -11.31 -3.08 -18.74
N LYS A 581 -11.97 -2.65 -19.82
CA LYS A 581 -12.46 -1.29 -20.04
C LYS A 581 -13.98 -1.27 -20.02
N TRP A 582 -14.57 -0.27 -19.41
CA TRP A 582 -16.00 -0.01 -19.49
C TRP A 582 -16.35 0.65 -20.82
N ASN A 583 -17.40 0.20 -21.47
CA ASN A 583 -17.83 0.71 -22.77
C ASN A 583 -19.16 1.50 -22.70
N GLY A 584 -19.57 1.93 -21.52
CA GLY A 584 -20.85 2.59 -21.25
C GLY A 584 -22.00 1.61 -20.97
N LYS A 585 -21.75 0.29 -21.02
CA LYS A 585 -22.77 -0.75 -20.81
C LYS A 585 -22.24 -1.99 -20.08
N GLU A 586 -21.07 -2.41 -20.43
CA GLU A 586 -20.44 -3.62 -19.89
C GLU A 586 -18.91 -3.48 -19.91
N ALA A 587 -18.25 -4.22 -19.04
CA ALA A 587 -16.79 -4.30 -19.01
C ALA A 587 -16.30 -5.31 -20.05
N VAL A 588 -15.44 -4.86 -20.96
CA VAL A 588 -14.85 -5.67 -22.03
C VAL A 588 -13.36 -5.84 -21.79
N ALA A 589 -12.79 -6.98 -22.16
CA ALA A 589 -11.35 -7.18 -22.04
C ALA A 589 -10.60 -6.19 -22.95
N LEU A 590 -9.54 -5.56 -22.42
CA LEU A 590 -8.65 -4.69 -23.14
C LEU A 590 -7.44 -5.54 -23.64
N PRO A 591 -7.47 -6.05 -24.89
CA PRO A 591 -6.37 -6.85 -25.40
C PRO A 591 -5.19 -5.95 -25.78
N LEU A 592 -3.99 -6.50 -25.75
CA LEU A 592 -2.83 -5.89 -26.40
C LEU A 592 -3.05 -5.76 -27.90
N SER A 593 -2.28 -4.89 -28.54
CA SER A 593 -2.30 -4.68 -30.01
C SER A 593 -2.08 -5.97 -30.83
N ASN A 594 -1.46 -7.00 -30.23
CA ASN A 594 -1.26 -8.33 -30.82
C ASN A 594 -2.37 -9.34 -30.50
N GLY A 595 -3.43 -8.93 -29.80
CA GLY A 595 -4.56 -9.77 -29.40
C GLY A 595 -4.28 -10.70 -28.21
N LYS A 596 -3.08 -10.65 -27.60
CA LYS A 596 -2.75 -11.41 -26.40
C LYS A 596 -3.20 -10.67 -25.16
N GLN A 597 -3.49 -11.41 -24.10
CA GLN A 597 -3.63 -10.83 -22.77
C GLN A 597 -2.25 -10.47 -22.23
N LEU A 598 -2.11 -9.25 -21.69
CA LEU A 598 -0.82 -8.71 -21.25
C LEU A 598 -0.09 -9.66 -20.29
N PHE A 599 -0.79 -10.18 -19.32
CA PHE A 599 -0.19 -10.94 -18.23
C PHE A 599 0.00 -12.44 -18.51
N GLU A 600 -0.43 -12.94 -19.69
CA GLU A 600 0.00 -14.25 -20.18
C GLU A 600 1.51 -14.27 -20.47
N MET A 601 2.09 -13.08 -20.69
CA MET A 601 3.53 -12.94 -20.84
C MET A 601 4.20 -13.13 -19.47
N GLY A 602 5.32 -13.81 -19.42
CA GLY A 602 6.10 -14.04 -18.20
C GLY A 602 5.42 -14.97 -17.19
N HIS A 603 4.41 -15.77 -17.58
CA HIS A 603 3.68 -16.68 -16.68
C HIS A 603 3.20 -16.00 -15.40
N SER A 604 2.73 -14.77 -15.54
CA SER A 604 2.37 -13.89 -14.44
C SER A 604 1.07 -14.28 -13.78
N VAL A 605 1.08 -14.35 -12.44
CA VAL A 605 -0.09 -14.71 -11.64
C VAL A 605 -0.23 -13.81 -10.42
N SER A 606 -1.46 -13.70 -9.91
CA SER A 606 -1.77 -12.95 -8.69
C SER A 606 -1.28 -13.64 -7.43
N CYS A 607 -1.16 -12.90 -6.33
CA CYS A 607 -0.96 -13.41 -4.98
C CYS A 607 -2.24 -13.40 -4.14
N ASN A 608 -2.14 -13.72 -2.84
CA ASN A 608 -3.25 -13.64 -1.86
C ASN A 608 -4.48 -14.52 -2.18
N TRP A 609 -4.29 -15.67 -2.81
CA TRP A 609 -5.30 -16.73 -3.02
C TRP A 609 -6.63 -16.22 -3.60
N THR A 610 -7.72 -16.39 -2.84
CA THR A 610 -9.06 -15.99 -3.28
C THR A 610 -9.25 -14.48 -3.40
N LYS A 611 -8.36 -13.69 -2.81
CA LYS A 611 -8.37 -12.24 -2.96
C LYS A 611 -7.75 -11.83 -4.29
N ALA A 612 -6.83 -12.64 -4.84
CA ALA A 612 -6.29 -12.54 -6.19
C ALA A 612 -5.82 -11.11 -6.52
N THR A 613 -4.84 -10.63 -5.76
CA THR A 613 -4.31 -9.26 -5.87
C THR A 613 -2.98 -9.24 -6.62
N PRO A 614 -2.56 -8.13 -7.23
CA PRO A 614 -1.18 -7.96 -7.67
C PRO A 614 -0.22 -8.03 -6.48
N ASN A 615 1.07 -8.23 -6.73
CA ASN A 615 2.09 -8.05 -5.69
C ASN A 615 2.19 -6.57 -5.30
N LEU A 616 2.01 -5.66 -6.26
CA LEU A 616 1.87 -4.22 -6.06
C LEU A 616 1.28 -3.58 -7.31
N GLN A 617 0.51 -2.49 -7.14
CA GLN A 617 0.11 -1.54 -8.16
C GLN A 617 0.48 -0.13 -7.68
N ALA A 618 1.23 0.61 -8.48
CA ALA A 618 1.59 1.99 -8.20
C ALA A 618 2.18 2.67 -9.45
N ASP A 619 2.18 4.01 -9.47
CA ASP A 619 2.92 4.83 -10.44
C ASP A 619 4.42 4.80 -10.08
N LEU A 620 5.13 3.78 -10.58
CA LEU A 620 6.54 3.53 -10.22
C LEU A 620 7.54 4.25 -11.13
N PHE A 621 7.19 4.49 -12.38
CA PHE A 621 8.01 5.18 -13.39
C PHE A 621 7.15 5.53 -14.62
N GLY A 622 7.77 6.12 -15.65
CA GLY A 622 7.02 6.57 -16.82
C GLY A 622 6.20 7.83 -16.52
N ASP A 623 5.08 7.97 -17.16
CA ASP A 623 4.13 9.05 -16.89
C ASP A 623 3.19 8.67 -15.72
N TRP A 624 2.12 9.40 -15.50
CA TRP A 624 1.17 9.21 -14.42
C TRP A 624 0.38 7.89 -14.43
N ARG A 625 0.55 7.05 -15.46
CA ARG A 625 -0.14 5.75 -15.51
C ARG A 625 0.61 4.73 -14.67
N GLU A 626 -0.16 3.79 -14.13
CA GLU A 626 0.33 2.90 -13.08
C GLU A 626 1.02 1.66 -13.65
N GLU A 627 2.05 1.21 -12.96
CA GLU A 627 2.64 -0.11 -13.14
C GLU A 627 1.96 -1.13 -12.25
N VAL A 628 2.05 -2.40 -12.67
CA VAL A 628 1.60 -3.52 -11.88
C VAL A 628 2.65 -4.62 -11.82
N ILE A 629 2.89 -5.12 -10.62
CA ILE A 629 3.85 -6.18 -10.35
C ILE A 629 3.10 -7.50 -10.14
N TYR A 630 3.49 -8.52 -10.90
CA TYR A 630 3.09 -9.91 -10.71
C TYR A 630 4.31 -10.81 -10.61
N TRP A 631 4.17 -11.93 -9.92
CA TRP A 631 5.24 -12.92 -9.87
C TRP A 631 5.10 -13.99 -10.96
N ASP A 632 6.25 -14.58 -11.38
CA ASP A 632 6.30 -15.65 -12.37
C ASP A 632 6.04 -17.00 -11.72
N GLU A 633 4.92 -17.66 -12.11
CA GLU A 633 4.51 -18.97 -11.57
C GLU A 633 5.47 -20.10 -11.96
N SER A 634 6.19 -19.96 -13.06
CA SER A 634 7.03 -21.05 -13.60
C SER A 634 8.21 -21.39 -12.70
N ASP A 635 8.76 -20.39 -11.96
CA ASP A 635 9.96 -20.59 -11.12
C ASP A 635 9.86 -19.95 -9.73
N ALA A 636 8.91 -19.01 -9.53
CA ALA A 636 8.82 -18.18 -8.33
C ALA A 636 10.15 -17.45 -8.00
N ALA A 637 10.92 -17.11 -9.04
CA ALA A 637 12.20 -16.44 -8.95
C ALA A 637 12.30 -15.17 -9.79
N HIS A 638 11.16 -14.67 -10.28
CA HIS A 638 11.04 -13.39 -10.98
C HIS A 638 9.80 -12.63 -10.52
N LEU A 639 9.92 -11.30 -10.48
CA LEU A 639 8.82 -10.36 -10.49
C LEU A 639 8.74 -9.71 -11.88
N ASN A 640 7.57 -9.70 -12.47
CA ASN A 640 7.31 -9.07 -13.75
C ASN A 640 6.61 -7.73 -13.51
N ILE A 641 7.27 -6.65 -13.89
CA ILE A 641 6.78 -5.28 -13.74
C ILE A 641 6.24 -4.84 -15.09
N PHE A 642 4.93 -4.69 -15.20
CA PHE A 642 4.24 -4.30 -16.42
C PHE A 642 3.95 -2.82 -16.44
N THR A 643 4.06 -2.21 -17.62
CA THR A 643 3.70 -0.82 -17.88
C THR A 643 3.02 -0.70 -19.25
N THR A 644 2.48 0.47 -19.57
CA THR A 644 1.75 0.72 -20.81
C THR A 644 2.60 1.42 -21.86
N ASN A 645 2.36 1.14 -23.15
CA ASN A 645 2.95 1.85 -24.28
C ASN A 645 1.90 2.61 -25.12
N ILE A 646 0.72 2.85 -24.56
CA ILE A 646 -0.35 3.60 -25.21
C ILE A 646 -0.03 5.10 -25.07
N PRO A 647 0.06 5.88 -26.17
CA PRO A 647 0.24 7.33 -26.04
C PRO A 647 -0.96 7.98 -25.37
N THR A 648 -0.70 9.03 -24.56
CA THR A 648 -1.76 9.86 -23.98
C THR A 648 -1.55 11.32 -24.35
N ASP A 649 -2.67 12.04 -24.58
CA ASP A 649 -2.71 13.49 -24.79
C ASP A 649 -2.75 14.28 -23.46
N TYR A 650 -2.75 13.61 -22.35
CA TYR A 650 -2.84 14.23 -21.03
C TYR A 650 -1.53 14.14 -20.27
N ARG A 651 -1.18 15.22 -19.57
CA ARG A 651 -0.12 15.21 -18.57
C ARG A 651 -0.68 15.48 -17.19
N VAL A 652 -0.16 14.75 -16.24
CA VAL A 652 -0.48 14.85 -14.82
C VAL A 652 0.83 14.68 -14.06
N PRO A 653 1.05 15.37 -12.94
CA PRO A 653 2.16 15.03 -12.05
C PRO A 653 2.06 13.58 -11.58
N THR A 654 3.21 12.96 -11.30
CA THR A 654 3.22 11.59 -10.75
C THR A 654 2.22 11.46 -9.61
N LEU A 655 1.43 10.39 -9.65
CA LEU A 655 0.41 10.09 -8.63
C LEU A 655 1.05 9.86 -7.26
N MET A 656 2.32 9.46 -7.22
CA MET A 656 3.10 9.30 -5.98
C MET A 656 3.31 10.62 -5.22
N HIS A 657 3.08 11.79 -5.86
CA HIS A 657 3.06 13.10 -5.21
C HIS A 657 1.65 13.55 -4.76
N ASP A 658 0.61 12.76 -5.05
CA ASP A 658 -0.67 12.89 -4.36
C ASP A 658 -0.62 12.17 -3.02
N HIS A 659 -0.98 12.88 -1.95
CA HIS A 659 -0.84 12.37 -0.60
C HIS A 659 -1.70 11.13 -0.33
N ILE A 660 -3.00 11.19 -0.70
CA ILE A 660 -3.94 10.07 -0.52
C ILE A 660 -3.46 8.83 -1.29
N TYR A 661 -3.02 9.04 -2.53
CA TYR A 661 -2.49 7.96 -3.36
C TYR A 661 -1.24 7.32 -2.76
N ARG A 662 -0.26 8.15 -2.35
CA ARG A 662 0.99 7.66 -1.77
C ARG A 662 0.78 6.91 -0.45
N MET A 663 -0.12 7.38 0.40
CA MET A 663 -0.52 6.65 1.60
C MET A 663 -1.20 5.34 1.22
N GLY A 664 -2.05 5.35 0.18
CA GLY A 664 -2.67 4.15 -0.42
C GLY A 664 -1.66 3.11 -0.86
N VAL A 665 -0.58 3.50 -1.52
CA VAL A 665 0.53 2.60 -1.89
C VAL A 665 1.24 2.05 -0.65
N ALA A 666 1.46 2.87 0.38
CA ALA A 666 2.15 2.44 1.61
C ALA A 666 1.36 1.39 2.41
N TRP A 667 0.02 1.49 2.47
CA TRP A 667 -0.82 0.50 3.16
C TRP A 667 -1.39 -0.59 2.24
N GLN A 668 -1.09 -0.60 0.93
CA GLN A 668 -1.66 -1.56 -0.03
C GLN A 668 -1.43 -3.04 0.38
N ASN A 669 -0.30 -3.35 1.00
CA ASN A 669 0.05 -4.70 1.46
C ASN A 669 -0.72 -5.16 2.72
N VAL A 670 -1.64 -4.35 3.25
CA VAL A 670 -2.23 -4.54 4.56
C VAL A 670 -3.57 -5.27 4.48
N GLY A 671 -3.67 -6.39 5.16
CA GLY A 671 -4.89 -7.18 5.27
C GLY A 671 -5.39 -7.71 3.91
N TYR A 672 -6.51 -7.20 3.44
CA TYR A 672 -6.98 -7.43 2.07
C TYR A 672 -6.61 -6.23 1.22
N ASN A 673 -5.59 -6.41 0.37
CA ASN A 673 -5.08 -5.37 -0.50
C ASN A 673 -6.19 -4.66 -1.28
N GLN A 674 -6.15 -3.33 -1.28
CA GLN A 674 -7.06 -2.46 -2.03
C GLN A 674 -6.24 -1.54 -2.94
N PRO A 675 -6.79 -1.10 -4.09
CA PRO A 675 -6.10 -0.15 -4.96
C PRO A 675 -5.97 1.22 -4.28
N PRO A 676 -4.90 1.97 -4.53
CA PRO A 676 -4.81 3.36 -4.10
C PRO A 676 -5.79 4.25 -4.88
N HIS A 677 -6.29 5.32 -4.27
CA HIS A 677 -7.13 6.34 -4.88
C HIS A 677 -6.49 7.72 -4.75
N LEU A 678 -6.97 8.68 -5.55
CA LEU A 678 -6.49 10.06 -5.52
C LEU A 678 -7.27 10.91 -4.53
N GLY A 679 -6.60 11.90 -3.95
CA GLY A 679 -7.21 12.97 -3.17
C GLY A 679 -7.86 14.07 -4.01
N TYR A 680 -7.96 13.87 -5.31
CA TYR A 680 -8.60 14.77 -6.26
C TYR A 680 -9.20 14.00 -7.45
N TYR A 681 -10.18 14.58 -8.12
CA TYR A 681 -10.75 14.03 -9.34
C TYR A 681 -9.80 14.24 -10.52
N LEU A 682 -9.29 13.17 -11.12
CA LEU A 682 -8.23 13.20 -12.13
C LEU A 682 -8.58 14.09 -13.35
N PRO A 683 -9.79 14.03 -13.95
CA PRO A 683 -10.13 14.86 -15.09
C PRO A 683 -10.07 16.37 -14.83
N ASP A 684 -10.23 16.82 -13.58
CA ASP A 684 -10.13 18.24 -13.21
C ASP A 684 -8.69 18.75 -13.11
N LYS A 685 -7.72 17.84 -12.96
CA LYS A 685 -6.30 18.16 -12.78
C LYS A 685 -5.46 17.90 -14.01
N ALA A 686 -5.91 17.00 -14.90
CA ALA A 686 -5.20 16.62 -16.10
C ALA A 686 -5.14 17.79 -17.08
N GLU A 687 -3.95 18.09 -17.57
CA GLU A 687 -3.75 19.08 -18.64
C GLU A 687 -3.70 18.37 -19.98
N LYS A 688 -4.62 18.73 -20.90
CA LYS A 688 -4.55 18.24 -22.26
C LYS A 688 -3.46 18.96 -23.02
N VAL A 689 -2.45 18.22 -23.48
CA VAL A 689 -1.38 18.74 -24.32
C VAL A 689 -1.72 18.40 -25.77
N SER A 690 -1.83 19.41 -26.61
CA SER A 690 -2.00 19.18 -28.06
C SER A 690 -0.79 18.40 -28.58
N GLY A 691 -1.04 17.25 -29.20
CA GLY A 691 0.04 16.48 -29.84
C GLY A 691 0.70 17.34 -30.93
N GLU A 692 1.93 17.79 -30.70
CA GLU A 692 2.83 18.33 -31.72
C GLU A 692 3.76 17.23 -32.23
#